data_fed63c0313ba48a74d55567cf91c0503
#
_entry.id   fed63c0313ba48a74d55567cf91c0503
#
_cell.length_a   1.000
_cell.length_b   1.000
_cell.length_c   1.000
_cell.angle_alpha   90.00
_cell.angle_beta   90.00
_cell.angle_gamma   90.00
#
_symmetry.space_group_name_H-M   'P 1'
#
loop_
_entity.id
_entity.type
_entity.pdbx_description
1 polymer ?
#
loop_
_entity_poly.entity_id
_entity_poly.type
_entity_poly.pdbx_seq_one_letter_code
_entity_poly.pdbx_strand_id
1 'polypeptide(L)'
;MKQALSTLLLFFVSFYFSQTQLKVINADNKEPVSNASVYCDDNLLGKTNQNGILTFKTKCKKIDILANDFEDEEATISKEMLVSLKPTSEKTKSINRVTIADKSDPRALKILDELLKRYKENSPQSLDSYNFKSYSKISIDFDKDSISAYQNFIAKRKDSIGKIQNRNLKTSETKKKDSLAEEDLISTVSHNQYFLWERVSEYLFSKKYGEKTNILDNRMSGFPNPIYEALALNISNLNKIPRQIRPESRTIYNYYISDTTTIDNRRTYVIKFKEINNKLRQNPRKYNGFIYVDAENYALKKIESNSKKTNEGNVISVWKPINNKWFLDYENLKIKMGDQSFTTGKVQDSIKSIEKPKLKRKKFGNYLFIKNQFFGFEINKEQKAENFRGYTMTVKNSDGKLLQEYRTDSLTEREKGTYVEIDSLVQKYDFDKKVSLFTNLMKGNLRYKMLDFDLTKILNYDKYQGIRLGASAKLNEKFSKTFSPDVYFGYGFKDHRWKYGAGLDMKLSDKRTSVFRIDYLDDVFPAGRINTTFWDNPMRLKDILVDMHNANFYRSQRWGASFLYDLSNTLSAKISVNHENQNAQFDYLYKNMGNSFKNVSTTLSLKYAPNDKNLMTPGGKLTYEKHYPYFFVNYEKGSKIFDGDLNYHRLDALAIHQFGTKLGYTNIKVFGGFSSGTAPIWKNFEITGQTGDFSSNWASKINKPSNLGFVTMPAGTFYADKFIGFQVSQYLPFRFRTLGKAYSNIELEYQTVVGNFKNSADHQFNFRVLDHNYQEVGIIWNRFLGSKFGVGFSYRLGYYQMPAFKDNIGFQIKLNAF
;
A
#
# COMPACT_ATOMS: atom_id res chain seq x y z
N MET A 1 -33.06 67.36 2.79
CA MET A 1 -32.35 66.60 1.72
C MET A 1 -30.90 67.04 1.46
N LYS A 2 -30.30 67.98 2.21
CA LYS A 2 -28.89 68.34 2.06
C LYS A 2 -27.95 67.77 3.14
N GLN A 3 -28.47 67.12 4.18
CA GLN A 3 -27.67 66.49 5.24
C GLN A 3 -27.48 64.96 5.06
N ALA A 4 -28.27 64.31 4.20
CA ALA A 4 -28.12 62.88 3.91
C ALA A 4 -27.07 62.56 2.82
N LEU A 5 -26.63 63.56 2.05
CA LEU A 5 -25.64 63.42 0.99
C LEU A 5 -24.19 63.57 1.51
N SER A 6 -24.04 64.21 2.68
CA SER A 6 -22.73 64.42 3.31
C SER A 6 -22.23 63.20 4.12
N THR A 7 -23.14 62.33 4.53
CA THR A 7 -22.81 61.10 5.29
C THR A 7 -22.51 59.90 4.40
N LEU A 8 -22.87 59.97 3.14
CA LEU A 8 -22.54 58.89 2.16
C LEU A 8 -21.17 59.06 1.51
N LEU A 9 -20.51 60.21 1.65
CA LEU A 9 -19.15 60.45 1.13
C LEU A 9 -18.03 60.13 2.12
N LEU A 10 -18.35 59.75 3.35
CA LEU A 10 -17.39 59.37 4.41
C LEU A 10 -17.17 57.87 4.54
N PHE A 11 -17.81 57.03 3.72
CA PHE A 11 -17.62 55.56 3.70
C PHE A 11 -16.76 55.06 2.55
N PHE A 12 -16.14 55.95 1.76
CA PHE A 12 -14.98 55.55 0.95
C PHE A 12 -13.74 55.63 1.84
N VAL A 13 -13.69 54.76 2.85
CA VAL A 13 -12.43 54.43 3.52
C VAL A 13 -11.59 53.73 2.46
N SER A 14 -10.68 54.49 1.89
CA SER A 14 -9.53 54.01 1.11
C SER A 14 -8.92 52.79 1.82
N PHE A 15 -9.07 51.61 1.21
CA PHE A 15 -8.23 50.48 1.50
C PHE A 15 -6.80 50.88 1.15
N TYR A 16 -6.06 51.39 2.12
CA TYR A 16 -4.62 51.51 2.02
C TYR A 16 -4.04 50.11 1.98
N PHE A 17 -3.76 49.60 0.80
CA PHE A 17 -2.90 48.45 0.64
C PHE A 17 -1.54 48.89 1.17
N SER A 18 -1.17 48.42 2.35
CA SER A 18 0.15 48.64 2.93
C SER A 18 1.19 48.06 1.97
N GLN A 19 2.18 48.87 1.59
CA GLN A 19 3.36 48.39 0.90
C GLN A 19 4.14 47.51 1.89
N THR A 20 4.55 46.31 1.42
CA THR A 20 5.42 45.39 2.16
C THR A 20 6.85 45.61 1.74
N GLN A 21 7.76 45.81 2.70
CA GLN A 21 9.19 45.86 2.45
C GLN A 21 9.84 44.55 2.87
N LEU A 22 10.52 43.92 1.94
CA LEU A 22 11.29 42.69 2.14
C LEU A 22 12.78 42.98 2.03
N LYS A 23 13.56 42.53 3.02
CA LYS A 23 15.02 42.50 2.96
C LYS A 23 15.49 41.04 2.94
N VAL A 24 16.30 40.68 1.99
CA VAL A 24 16.87 39.35 1.83
C VAL A 24 18.36 39.39 2.10
N ILE A 25 18.83 38.52 2.98
CA ILE A 25 20.25 38.43 3.37
C ILE A 25 20.73 36.98 3.25
N ASN A 26 22.03 36.79 3.13
CA ASN A 26 22.68 35.48 3.23
C ASN A 26 22.69 35.01 4.69
N ALA A 27 22.31 33.78 4.95
CA ALA A 27 22.22 33.22 6.30
C ALA A 27 23.57 33.12 7.00
N ASP A 28 24.66 32.89 6.25
CA ASP A 28 26.00 32.62 6.81
C ASP A 28 26.75 33.93 7.09
N ASN A 29 26.86 34.85 6.11
CA ASN A 29 27.66 36.05 6.24
C ASN A 29 26.87 37.35 6.45
N LYS A 30 25.50 37.26 6.49
CA LYS A 30 24.55 38.38 6.66
C LYS A 30 24.61 39.46 5.57
N GLU A 31 25.32 39.23 4.49
CA GLU A 31 25.35 40.14 3.35
C GLU A 31 24.02 40.22 2.61
N PRO A 32 23.67 41.36 2.01
CA PRO A 32 22.44 41.49 1.22
C PRO A 32 22.49 40.62 -0.04
N VAL A 33 21.38 39.92 -0.33
CA VAL A 33 21.24 39.11 -1.55
C VAL A 33 20.51 39.94 -2.60
N SER A 34 21.27 40.40 -3.60
CA SER A 34 20.74 41.13 -4.73
C SER A 34 20.12 40.19 -5.78
N ASN A 35 19.22 40.74 -6.62
CA ASN A 35 18.52 39.97 -7.67
C ASN A 35 17.74 38.75 -7.18
N ALA A 36 17.45 38.62 -5.90
CA ALA A 36 16.54 37.59 -5.41
C ALA A 36 15.12 37.88 -5.93
N SER A 37 14.53 36.94 -6.64
CA SER A 37 13.21 37.09 -7.22
C SER A 37 12.16 36.66 -6.22
N VAL A 38 11.11 37.45 -6.10
CA VAL A 38 10.02 37.24 -5.15
C VAL A 38 8.74 36.93 -5.93
N TYR A 39 8.09 35.82 -5.59
CA TYR A 39 6.87 35.37 -6.26
C TYR A 39 5.71 35.24 -5.28
N CYS A 40 4.52 35.46 -5.78
CA CYS A 40 3.25 35.22 -5.12
C CYS A 40 2.43 34.29 -5.99
N ASP A 41 2.15 33.07 -5.54
CA ASP A 41 1.38 32.08 -6.32
C ASP A 41 1.85 32.00 -7.81
N ASP A 42 3.16 31.93 -8.05
CA ASP A 42 3.82 31.90 -9.37
C ASP A 42 3.89 33.24 -10.14
N ASN A 43 3.33 34.34 -9.62
CA ASN A 43 3.50 35.67 -10.24
C ASN A 43 4.72 36.39 -9.65
N LEU A 44 5.60 36.86 -10.51
CA LEU A 44 6.76 37.64 -10.10
C LEU A 44 6.31 38.98 -9.56
N LEU A 45 6.56 39.25 -8.28
CA LEU A 45 6.30 40.55 -7.64
C LEU A 45 7.43 41.54 -7.89
N GLY A 46 8.66 41.06 -8.07
CA GLY A 46 9.86 41.86 -8.33
C GLY A 46 11.14 41.14 -7.94
N LYS A 47 12.28 41.88 -8.04
CA LYS A 47 13.60 41.40 -7.62
C LYS A 47 14.19 42.36 -6.60
N THR A 48 14.99 41.81 -5.66
CA THR A 48 15.73 42.62 -4.72
C THR A 48 16.80 43.47 -5.41
N ASN A 49 17.01 44.69 -4.92
CA ASN A 49 18.06 45.60 -5.37
C ASN A 49 19.44 45.22 -4.81
N GLN A 50 20.45 46.03 -5.05
CA GLN A 50 21.83 45.78 -4.56
C GLN A 50 21.92 45.68 -3.03
N ASN A 51 21.01 46.32 -2.30
CA ASN A 51 20.92 46.26 -0.83
C ASN A 51 20.03 45.09 -0.32
N GLY A 52 19.63 44.16 -1.21
CA GLY A 52 18.76 43.04 -0.88
C GLY A 52 17.31 43.43 -0.59
N ILE A 53 16.88 44.63 -0.99
CA ILE A 53 15.55 45.18 -0.63
C ILE A 53 14.60 45.13 -1.83
N LEU A 54 13.36 44.67 -1.58
CA LEU A 54 12.24 44.75 -2.54
C LEU A 54 11.02 45.31 -1.83
N THR A 55 10.37 46.33 -2.42
CA THR A 55 9.08 46.86 -1.96
C THR A 55 8.00 46.47 -2.96
N PHE A 56 6.94 45.84 -2.48
CA PHE A 56 5.85 45.33 -3.32
C PHE A 56 4.49 45.45 -2.65
N LYS A 57 3.43 45.31 -3.46
CA LYS A 57 2.05 45.20 -2.99
C LYS A 57 1.48 43.87 -3.47
N THR A 58 0.88 43.11 -2.54
CA THR A 58 0.26 41.81 -2.89
C THR A 58 -0.90 41.51 -1.96
N LYS A 59 -1.79 40.62 -2.43
CA LYS A 59 -2.89 40.04 -1.62
C LYS A 59 -2.54 38.64 -1.11
N CYS A 60 -1.36 38.12 -1.40
CA CYS A 60 -0.91 36.81 -0.93
C CYS A 60 -0.64 36.81 0.57
N LYS A 61 -0.79 35.67 1.18
CA LYS A 61 -0.38 35.44 2.56
C LYS A 61 1.05 34.97 2.70
N LYS A 62 1.62 34.42 1.60
CA LYS A 62 2.97 33.88 1.54
C LYS A 62 3.63 34.22 0.21
N ILE A 63 4.94 34.32 0.23
CA ILE A 63 5.79 34.58 -0.92
C ILE A 63 6.91 33.55 -0.98
N ASP A 64 7.32 33.20 -2.21
CA ASP A 64 8.49 32.39 -2.48
C ASP A 64 9.65 33.31 -2.90
N ILE A 65 10.80 33.15 -2.24
CA ILE A 65 12.00 33.94 -2.49
C ILE A 65 13.08 33.01 -3.02
N LEU A 66 13.60 33.38 -4.15
CA LEU A 66 14.57 32.56 -4.88
C LEU A 66 15.75 33.42 -5.32
N ALA A 67 16.97 32.92 -5.07
CA ALA A 67 18.21 33.57 -5.54
C ALA A 67 19.19 32.51 -6.09
N ASN A 68 20.08 32.93 -6.99
CA ASN A 68 21.13 32.05 -7.51
C ASN A 68 22.05 31.65 -6.34
N ASP A 69 22.47 30.38 -6.30
CA ASP A 69 23.39 29.84 -5.30
C ASP A 69 22.81 29.78 -3.86
N PHE A 70 21.50 29.96 -3.70
CA PHE A 70 20.79 29.87 -2.43
C PHE A 70 19.64 28.87 -2.52
N GLU A 71 19.27 28.29 -1.38
CA GLU A 71 18.05 27.48 -1.24
C GLU A 71 16.80 28.39 -1.33
N ASP A 72 15.74 27.89 -1.99
CA ASP A 72 14.45 28.58 -2.10
C ASP A 72 13.79 28.65 -0.72
N GLU A 73 13.27 29.85 -0.32
CA GLU A 73 12.62 30.05 0.98
C GLU A 73 11.20 30.57 0.81
N GLU A 74 10.26 30.02 1.59
CA GLU A 74 8.86 30.47 1.66
C GLU A 74 8.67 31.33 2.92
N ALA A 75 8.21 32.57 2.76
CA ALA A 75 7.99 33.47 3.88
C ALA A 75 6.54 33.95 3.97
N THR A 76 6.00 34.06 5.19
CA THR A 76 4.68 34.64 5.45
C THR A 76 4.80 36.17 5.47
N ILE A 77 3.87 36.84 4.77
CA ILE A 77 3.93 38.31 4.61
C ILE A 77 3.63 39.03 5.92
N SER A 78 4.54 39.92 6.28
CA SER A 78 4.37 40.95 7.31
C SER A 78 4.74 42.33 6.75
N LYS A 79 4.45 43.42 7.45
CA LYS A 79 4.69 44.78 6.95
C LYS A 79 6.17 45.03 6.66
N GLU A 80 7.04 44.51 7.50
CA GLU A 80 8.50 44.47 7.30
C GLU A 80 8.97 43.02 7.43
N MET A 81 9.79 42.58 6.50
CA MET A 81 10.27 41.20 6.41
C MET A 81 11.78 41.15 6.27
N LEU A 82 12.42 40.37 7.10
CA LEU A 82 13.81 39.96 6.95
C LEU A 82 13.85 38.45 6.68
N VAL A 83 14.38 38.08 5.51
CA VAL A 83 14.51 36.66 5.14
C VAL A 83 15.97 36.34 4.92
N SER A 84 16.43 35.24 5.54
CA SER A 84 17.81 34.76 5.44
C SER A 84 17.84 33.53 4.56
N LEU A 85 18.48 33.64 3.38
CA LEU A 85 18.66 32.52 2.45
C LEU A 85 19.95 31.76 2.79
N LYS A 86 19.90 30.44 2.77
CA LYS A 86 21.05 29.57 2.96
C LYS A 86 21.78 29.34 1.62
N PRO A 87 23.12 29.48 1.57
CA PRO A 87 23.87 29.09 0.37
C PRO A 87 23.71 27.61 0.07
N THR A 88 23.63 27.25 -1.20
CA THR A 88 23.64 25.86 -1.65
C THR A 88 25.06 25.29 -1.56
N SER A 89 25.22 24.14 -0.91
CA SER A 89 26.53 23.51 -0.64
C SER A 89 27.20 22.83 -1.85
N GLU A 90 26.53 22.75 -2.98
CA GLU A 90 27.10 22.25 -4.24
C GLU A 90 27.01 23.30 -5.33
N LYS A 91 28.10 23.46 -6.08
CA LYS A 91 28.20 24.30 -7.30
C LYS A 91 27.28 23.70 -8.39
N THR A 92 25.99 23.80 -8.23
CA THR A 92 25.02 23.60 -9.31
C THR A 92 25.14 24.82 -10.23
N LYS A 93 25.52 24.61 -11.48
CA LYS A 93 25.46 25.67 -12.52
C LYS A 93 24.06 26.23 -12.51
N SER A 94 23.92 27.54 -12.33
CA SER A 94 22.64 28.23 -12.31
C SER A 94 21.85 27.91 -13.58
N ILE A 95 20.73 27.22 -13.40
CA ILE A 95 19.79 26.96 -14.48
C ILE A 95 18.94 28.21 -14.69
N ASN A 96 18.91 28.74 -15.91
CA ASN A 96 18.12 29.91 -16.24
C ASN A 96 16.65 29.70 -15.87
N ARG A 97 16.08 30.70 -15.23
CA ARG A 97 14.77 30.65 -14.65
C ARG A 97 13.68 30.69 -15.72
N VAL A 98 12.80 29.69 -15.70
CA VAL A 98 11.60 29.62 -16.55
C VAL A 98 10.43 30.30 -15.82
N THR A 99 9.76 31.22 -16.49
CA THR A 99 8.46 31.73 -16.04
C THR A 99 7.46 30.59 -16.05
N ILE A 100 6.96 30.22 -14.88
CA ILE A 100 6.08 29.06 -14.72
C ILE A 100 4.64 29.54 -14.96
N ALA A 101 4.05 29.08 -16.05
CA ALA A 101 2.61 29.22 -16.31
C ALA A 101 1.81 28.21 -15.48
N ASP A 102 0.51 28.47 -15.24
CA ASP A 102 -0.38 27.55 -14.50
C ASP A 102 -0.61 26.21 -15.17
N LYS A 103 -0.11 26.01 -16.38
CA LYS A 103 -0.24 24.77 -17.18
C LYS A 103 1.13 24.27 -17.62
N SER A 104 1.23 22.96 -17.82
CA SER A 104 2.44 22.34 -18.37
C SER A 104 2.82 22.90 -19.74
N ASP A 105 4.14 23.06 -19.99
CA ASP A 105 4.67 23.38 -21.31
C ASP A 105 4.38 22.21 -22.27
N PRO A 106 3.69 22.44 -23.42
CA PRO A 106 3.43 21.39 -24.40
C PRO A 106 4.69 20.68 -24.91
N ARG A 107 5.81 21.40 -25.02
CA ARG A 107 7.10 20.84 -25.44
C ARG A 107 7.68 19.90 -24.41
N ALA A 108 7.58 20.25 -23.11
CA ALA A 108 7.99 19.36 -22.02
C ALA A 108 7.16 18.07 -22.02
N LEU A 109 5.84 18.18 -22.22
CA LEU A 109 4.97 17.01 -22.33
C LEU A 109 5.33 16.13 -23.53
N LYS A 110 5.67 16.72 -24.68
CA LYS A 110 6.09 15.97 -25.87
C LYS A 110 7.39 15.20 -25.62
N ILE A 111 8.37 15.81 -24.94
CA ILE A 111 9.62 15.12 -24.57
C ILE A 111 9.33 13.96 -23.63
N LEU A 112 8.46 14.16 -22.64
CA LEU A 112 8.06 13.09 -21.72
C LEU A 112 7.26 11.97 -22.42
N ASP A 113 6.44 12.29 -23.42
CA ASP A 113 5.73 11.28 -24.23
C ASP A 113 6.73 10.45 -25.06
N GLU A 114 7.74 11.09 -25.70
CA GLU A 114 8.80 10.37 -26.41
C GLU A 114 9.66 9.51 -25.46
N LEU A 115 9.99 10.04 -24.28
CA LEU A 115 10.67 9.26 -23.23
C LEU A 115 9.89 8.00 -22.87
N LEU A 116 8.60 8.13 -22.60
CA LEU A 116 7.75 6.98 -22.21
C LEU A 116 7.62 5.97 -23.36
N LYS A 117 7.44 6.44 -24.58
CA LYS A 117 7.37 5.60 -25.78
C LYS A 117 8.63 4.75 -25.96
N ARG A 118 9.81 5.35 -25.75
CA ARG A 118 11.11 4.71 -25.92
C ARG A 118 11.65 4.09 -24.62
N TYR A 119 10.92 4.21 -23.49
CA TYR A 119 11.40 3.77 -22.19
C TYR A 119 11.82 2.30 -22.17
N LYS A 120 11.00 1.43 -22.75
CA LYS A 120 11.28 0.00 -22.82
C LYS A 120 12.49 -0.30 -23.71
N GLU A 121 12.64 0.39 -24.83
CA GLU A 121 13.75 0.25 -25.74
C GLU A 121 15.07 0.68 -25.09
N ASN A 122 15.06 1.83 -24.42
CA ASN A 122 16.22 2.39 -23.72
C ASN A 122 16.57 1.62 -22.44
N SER A 123 15.63 0.88 -21.86
CA SER A 123 15.84 0.18 -20.60
C SER A 123 16.58 -1.15 -20.80
N PRO A 124 17.23 -1.70 -19.76
CA PRO A 124 17.87 -2.99 -19.78
C PRO A 124 16.92 -4.15 -20.16
N GLN A 125 15.61 -3.99 -19.96
CA GLN A 125 14.60 -5.01 -20.29
C GLN A 125 14.50 -5.34 -21.78
N SER A 126 15.07 -4.49 -22.65
CA SER A 126 15.16 -4.75 -24.09
C SER A 126 16.27 -5.75 -24.46
N LEU A 127 17.23 -5.99 -23.56
CA LEU A 127 18.33 -6.94 -23.74
C LEU A 127 17.84 -8.38 -23.61
N ASP A 128 18.55 -9.33 -24.21
CA ASP A 128 18.22 -10.76 -24.07
C ASP A 128 18.57 -11.30 -22.69
N SER A 129 19.64 -10.80 -22.11
CA SER A 129 20.03 -11.09 -20.73
C SER A 129 20.94 -10.01 -20.16
N TYR A 130 20.91 -9.86 -18.85
CA TYR A 130 21.87 -9.06 -18.10
C TYR A 130 21.96 -9.53 -16.66
N ASN A 131 23.07 -9.23 -16.03
CA ASN A 131 23.22 -9.32 -14.58
C ASN A 131 23.97 -8.11 -14.04
N PHE A 132 23.80 -7.84 -12.78
CA PHE A 132 24.56 -6.85 -12.02
C PHE A 132 24.40 -7.11 -10.52
N LYS A 133 25.26 -6.47 -9.73
CA LYS A 133 25.20 -6.49 -8.28
C LYS A 133 24.81 -5.13 -7.73
N SER A 134 24.28 -5.11 -6.52
CA SER A 134 24.06 -3.88 -5.77
C SER A 134 24.48 -3.99 -4.32
N TYR A 135 24.98 -2.89 -3.78
CA TYR A 135 25.06 -2.67 -2.35
C TYR A 135 23.99 -1.66 -1.94
N SER A 136 23.24 -1.99 -0.90
CA SER A 136 22.19 -1.13 -0.35
C SER A 136 22.43 -0.89 1.13
N LYS A 137 22.40 0.38 1.54
CA LYS A 137 22.44 0.79 2.95
C LYS A 137 21.16 1.56 3.28
N ILE A 138 20.39 1.04 4.24
CA ILE A 138 19.12 1.61 4.70
C ILE A 138 19.30 1.94 6.17
N SER A 139 19.05 3.18 6.57
CA SER A 139 19.13 3.56 7.97
C SER A 139 17.98 4.50 8.38
N ILE A 140 17.67 4.48 9.66
CA ILE A 140 16.75 5.45 10.29
C ILE A 140 17.56 6.21 11.32
N ASP A 141 17.62 7.53 11.14
CA ASP A 141 18.39 8.42 12.02
C ASP A 141 17.81 9.84 12.02
N PHE A 142 18.35 10.68 12.86
CA PHE A 142 18.16 12.12 12.79
C PHE A 142 18.89 12.72 11.59
N ASP A 143 18.51 13.93 11.21
CA ASP A 143 19.32 14.73 10.31
C ASP A 143 20.66 15.08 10.95
N LYS A 144 21.73 15.15 10.16
CA LYS A 144 23.10 15.45 10.64
C LYS A 144 23.15 16.68 11.56
N ASP A 145 22.46 17.74 11.14
CA ASP A 145 22.40 19.02 11.88
C ASP A 145 21.64 18.91 13.21
N SER A 146 20.78 17.90 13.33
CA SER A 146 19.99 17.65 14.55
C SER A 146 20.67 16.75 15.57
N ILE A 147 21.73 16.01 15.19
CA ILE A 147 22.38 15.02 16.05
C ILE A 147 22.98 15.68 17.28
N SER A 148 23.81 16.72 17.11
CA SER A 148 24.44 17.46 18.21
C SER A 148 23.41 18.14 19.12
N ALA A 149 22.35 18.70 18.53
CA ALA A 149 21.26 19.30 19.26
C ALA A 149 20.48 18.27 20.09
N TYR A 150 20.30 17.06 19.56
CA TYR A 150 19.70 15.94 20.25
C TYR A 150 20.58 15.41 21.40
N GLN A 151 21.88 15.21 21.16
CA GLN A 151 22.84 14.80 22.18
C GLN A 151 22.85 15.77 23.37
N ASN A 152 22.93 17.08 23.10
CA ASN A 152 22.87 18.13 24.10
C ASN A 152 21.54 18.14 24.88
N PHE A 153 20.44 17.83 24.19
CA PHE A 153 19.14 17.72 24.84
C PHE A 153 19.08 16.52 25.79
N ILE A 154 19.61 15.35 25.39
CA ILE A 154 19.62 14.15 26.20
C ILE A 154 20.55 14.27 27.41
N ALA A 155 21.73 14.89 27.26
CA ALA A 155 22.64 15.18 28.36
C ALA A 155 21.94 16.00 29.46
N LYS A 156 21.28 17.09 29.08
CA LYS A 156 20.50 17.93 30.02
C LYS A 156 19.32 17.21 30.66
N ARG A 157 18.69 16.24 29.92
CA ARG A 157 17.60 15.42 30.45
C ARG A 157 18.03 14.42 31.49
N LYS A 158 19.17 13.77 31.33
CA LYS A 158 19.75 12.83 32.33
C LYS A 158 19.90 13.48 33.69
N ASP A 159 20.41 14.71 33.76
CA ASP A 159 20.54 15.46 35.00
C ASP A 159 19.19 15.74 35.69
N SER A 160 18.12 15.86 34.91
CA SER A 160 16.77 16.09 35.42
C SER A 160 16.06 14.82 35.88
N ILE A 161 16.32 13.69 35.26
CA ILE A 161 15.70 12.37 35.57
C ILE A 161 16.29 11.79 36.87
N GLY A 162 17.61 11.95 37.12
CA GLY A 162 18.23 11.57 38.37
C GLY A 162 17.55 12.17 39.61
N LYS A 163 16.87 13.30 39.43
CA LYS A 163 16.09 13.98 40.48
C LYS A 163 14.65 13.47 40.61
N ILE A 164 14.14 12.72 39.64
CA ILE A 164 12.74 12.20 39.56
C ILE A 164 12.68 10.76 40.06
N GLN A 165 13.75 9.96 39.91
CA GLN A 165 13.77 8.54 40.32
C GLN A 165 13.64 8.30 41.81
N ASN A 166 13.82 9.34 42.64
CA ASN A 166 13.64 9.27 44.06
C ASN A 166 12.18 9.43 44.55
N ARG A 167 11.19 9.53 43.66
CA ARG A 167 9.79 9.58 44.05
C ARG A 167 9.09 8.24 43.73
N ASN A 168 8.73 7.52 44.78
CA ASN A 168 7.97 6.25 44.77
C ASN A 168 6.60 6.40 44.06
N LEU A 169 6.54 6.10 42.74
CA LEU A 169 5.29 5.91 42.03
C LEU A 169 4.97 4.42 41.98
N LYS A 170 3.91 3.99 42.65
CA LYS A 170 3.31 2.65 42.53
C LYS A 170 2.79 2.45 41.09
N THR A 171 3.66 2.00 40.16
CA THR A 171 3.32 1.69 38.79
C THR A 171 3.49 0.20 38.56
N SER A 172 2.62 -0.43 37.75
CA SER A 172 2.74 -1.86 37.43
C SER A 172 4.14 -2.17 36.82
N GLU A 173 4.70 -3.33 37.13
CA GLU A 173 6.03 -3.74 36.63
C GLU A 173 6.19 -3.65 35.11
N THR A 174 5.15 -3.95 34.36
CA THR A 174 5.14 -3.86 32.88
C THR A 174 5.33 -2.41 32.42
N LYS A 175 4.64 -1.44 33.00
CA LYS A 175 4.79 -0.03 32.67
C LYS A 175 6.17 0.51 33.04
N LYS A 176 6.76 0.00 34.13
CA LYS A 176 8.11 0.36 34.55
C LYS A 176 9.16 -0.19 33.56
N LYS A 177 8.99 -1.44 33.09
CA LYS A 177 9.87 -2.06 32.08
C LYS A 177 9.79 -1.34 30.73
N ASP A 178 8.59 -0.95 30.28
CA ASP A 178 8.41 -0.21 29.02
C ASP A 178 9.01 1.21 29.10
N SER A 179 8.89 1.89 30.23
CA SER A 179 9.51 3.20 30.46
C SER A 179 11.04 3.13 30.47
N LEU A 180 11.62 2.12 31.07
CA LEU A 180 13.08 1.91 31.06
C LEU A 180 13.57 1.58 29.63
N ALA A 181 12.83 0.77 28.88
CA ALA A 181 13.17 0.47 27.49
C ALA A 181 13.15 1.72 26.60
N GLU A 182 12.18 2.61 26.79
CA GLU A 182 12.10 3.89 26.07
C GLU A 182 13.31 4.79 26.42
N GLU A 183 13.69 4.88 27.68
CA GLU A 183 14.84 5.69 28.11
C GLU A 183 16.18 5.13 27.63
N ASP A 184 16.37 3.82 27.67
CA ASP A 184 17.56 3.17 27.13
C ASP A 184 17.66 3.39 25.62
N LEU A 185 16.55 3.25 24.89
CA LEU A 185 16.50 3.55 23.45
C LEU A 185 16.87 5.01 23.17
N ILE A 186 16.26 5.95 23.89
CA ILE A 186 16.53 7.40 23.76
C ILE A 186 18.02 7.69 24.01
N SER A 187 18.61 7.08 25.02
CA SER A 187 20.04 7.24 25.31
C SER A 187 20.92 6.64 24.22
N THR A 188 20.62 5.41 23.78
CA THR A 188 21.38 4.69 22.76
C THR A 188 21.37 5.43 21.43
N VAL A 189 20.22 5.92 20.96
CA VAL A 189 20.12 6.65 19.69
C VAL A 189 20.74 8.05 19.72
N SER A 190 21.15 8.55 20.89
CA SER A 190 21.96 9.77 20.95
C SER A 190 23.36 9.59 20.34
N HIS A 191 23.94 8.40 20.45
CA HIS A 191 25.25 8.05 19.93
C HIS A 191 25.19 7.12 18.70
N ASN A 192 24.06 6.45 18.47
CA ASN A 192 23.83 5.46 17.42
C ASN A 192 22.63 5.83 16.58
N GLN A 193 22.44 5.15 15.43
CA GLN A 193 21.22 5.26 14.62
C GLN A 193 20.10 4.43 15.27
N TYR A 194 18.83 4.70 14.90
CA TYR A 194 17.69 3.87 15.32
C TYR A 194 17.70 2.50 14.65
N PHE A 195 18.20 2.44 13.41
CA PHE A 195 18.18 1.24 12.59
C PHE A 195 19.22 1.34 11.49
N LEU A 196 19.93 0.25 11.26
CA LEU A 196 20.85 0.10 10.14
C LEU A 196 20.67 -1.27 9.50
N TRP A 197 20.53 -1.27 8.19
CA TRP A 197 20.42 -2.47 7.38
C TRP A 197 21.29 -2.35 6.15
N GLU A 198 22.22 -3.28 5.99
CA GLU A 198 23.06 -3.41 4.82
C GLU A 198 22.68 -4.69 4.05
N ARG A 199 22.83 -4.65 2.73
CA ARG A 199 22.50 -5.76 1.86
C ARG A 199 23.31 -5.74 0.59
N VAL A 200 23.84 -6.90 0.19
CA VAL A 200 24.41 -7.18 -1.12
C VAL A 200 23.45 -8.06 -1.90
N SER A 201 23.09 -7.65 -3.10
CA SER A 201 22.17 -8.39 -3.96
C SER A 201 22.75 -8.56 -5.37
N GLU A 202 22.39 -9.64 -6.01
CA GLU A 202 22.65 -9.93 -7.41
C GLU A 202 21.33 -9.98 -8.16
N TYR A 203 21.27 -9.34 -9.32
CA TYR A 203 20.11 -9.30 -10.19
C TYR A 203 20.43 -9.99 -11.50
N LEU A 204 19.57 -10.91 -11.87
CA LEU A 204 19.66 -11.68 -13.11
C LEU A 204 18.39 -11.46 -13.91
N PHE A 205 18.54 -11.23 -15.21
CA PHE A 205 17.44 -11.15 -16.15
C PHE A 205 17.74 -11.99 -17.39
N SER A 206 16.72 -12.65 -17.89
CA SER A 206 16.73 -13.32 -19.19
C SER A 206 15.33 -13.26 -19.79
N LYS A 207 15.23 -12.88 -21.06
CA LYS A 207 13.94 -12.94 -21.78
C LYS A 207 13.31 -14.34 -21.74
N LYS A 208 14.15 -15.40 -21.74
CA LYS A 208 13.70 -16.79 -21.71
C LYS A 208 13.27 -17.26 -20.33
N TYR A 209 13.95 -16.80 -19.26
CA TYR A 209 13.78 -17.35 -17.91
C TYR A 209 13.19 -16.35 -16.92
N GLY A 210 13.03 -15.07 -17.30
CA GLY A 210 12.48 -14.01 -16.46
C GLY A 210 13.52 -13.34 -15.57
N GLU A 211 13.07 -12.85 -14.42
CA GLU A 211 13.88 -12.11 -13.45
C GLU A 211 14.22 -12.97 -12.22
N LYS A 212 15.42 -12.78 -11.68
CA LYS A 212 15.84 -13.38 -10.42
C LYS A 212 16.65 -12.39 -9.59
N THR A 213 16.37 -12.33 -8.31
CA THR A 213 17.16 -11.56 -7.33
C THR A 213 17.71 -12.51 -6.29
N ASN A 214 19.02 -12.53 -6.12
CA ASN A 214 19.69 -13.30 -5.09
C ASN A 214 20.20 -12.31 -4.04
N ILE A 215 19.68 -12.36 -2.82
CA ILE A 215 20.28 -11.66 -1.68
C ILE A 215 21.45 -12.51 -1.22
N LEU A 216 22.65 -12.01 -1.51
CA LEU A 216 23.90 -12.73 -1.28
C LEU A 216 24.35 -12.60 0.18
N ASP A 217 24.15 -11.42 0.76
CA ASP A 217 24.50 -11.11 2.14
C ASP A 217 23.60 -9.99 2.66
N ASN A 218 23.26 -10.01 3.94
CA ASN A 218 22.49 -8.95 4.57
C ASN A 218 22.66 -8.95 6.09
N ARG A 219 22.60 -7.76 6.70
CA ARG A 219 22.64 -7.56 8.15
C ARG A 219 21.70 -6.45 8.56
N MET A 220 20.78 -6.76 9.47
CA MET A 220 19.84 -5.82 10.09
C MET A 220 20.18 -5.65 11.56
N SER A 221 20.33 -4.40 12.02
CA SER A 221 20.52 -4.14 13.47
C SER A 221 19.27 -4.56 14.24
N GLY A 222 19.47 -5.25 15.34
CA GLY A 222 18.40 -5.75 16.21
C GLY A 222 17.66 -7.00 15.72
N PHE A 223 18.02 -7.54 14.55
CA PHE A 223 17.35 -8.71 14.00
C PHE A 223 18.37 -9.75 13.53
N PRO A 224 18.59 -10.82 14.30
CA PRO A 224 19.51 -11.89 13.90
C PRO A 224 19.04 -12.66 12.66
N ASN A 225 17.71 -12.70 12.44
CA ASN A 225 17.12 -13.25 11.23
C ASN A 225 16.51 -12.12 10.39
N PRO A 226 16.58 -12.20 9.07
CA PRO A 226 16.03 -11.15 8.20
C PRO A 226 14.52 -11.05 8.37
N ILE A 227 14.01 -9.82 8.39
CA ILE A 227 12.58 -9.56 8.22
C ILE A 227 12.27 -9.70 6.73
N TYR A 228 11.71 -10.84 6.33
CA TYR A 228 11.50 -11.18 4.92
C TYR A 228 10.64 -10.17 4.17
N GLU A 229 9.64 -9.59 4.83
CA GLU A 229 8.79 -8.54 4.27
C GLU A 229 9.58 -7.25 3.96
N ALA A 230 10.62 -6.97 4.75
CA ALA A 230 11.49 -5.82 4.54
C ALA A 230 12.52 -6.06 3.42
N LEU A 231 12.90 -7.31 3.14
CA LEU A 231 13.89 -7.62 2.09
C LEU A 231 13.47 -7.13 0.71
N ALA A 232 12.18 -7.02 0.47
CA ALA A 232 11.62 -6.50 -0.78
C ALA A 232 11.70 -4.98 -0.92
N LEU A 233 11.99 -4.25 0.17
CA LEU A 233 12.11 -2.80 0.12
C LEU A 233 13.24 -2.42 -0.84
N ASN A 234 12.94 -1.52 -1.79
CA ASN A 234 13.83 -1.01 -2.83
C ASN A 234 14.27 -1.96 -3.96
N ILE A 235 13.95 -3.25 -3.92
CA ILE A 235 14.22 -4.13 -5.06
C ILE A 235 13.27 -3.79 -6.21
N SER A 236 12.09 -3.34 -5.89
CA SER A 236 10.99 -3.13 -6.81
C SER A 236 11.16 -1.96 -7.78
N ASN A 237 12.11 -1.06 -7.55
CA ASN A 237 12.21 0.17 -8.33
C ASN A 237 13.12 0.05 -9.56
N LEU A 238 13.93 -1.00 -9.68
CA LEU A 238 14.95 -1.14 -10.70
C LEU A 238 14.43 -1.06 -12.14
N ASN A 239 13.30 -1.69 -12.40
CA ASN A 239 12.70 -1.79 -13.74
C ASN A 239 11.36 -1.04 -13.86
N LYS A 240 10.98 -0.26 -12.85
CA LYS A 240 9.73 0.50 -12.87
C LYS A 240 9.93 1.88 -13.45
N ILE A 241 8.97 2.31 -14.25
CA ILE A 241 8.88 3.70 -14.68
C ILE A 241 8.77 4.57 -13.43
N PRO A 242 9.69 5.52 -13.21
CA PRO A 242 9.63 6.42 -12.06
C PRO A 242 8.30 7.18 -12.00
N ARG A 243 7.79 7.36 -10.78
CA ARG A 243 6.48 7.98 -10.56
C ARG A 243 6.35 9.36 -11.22
N GLN A 244 7.42 10.15 -11.23
CA GLN A 244 7.43 11.51 -11.73
C GLN A 244 7.12 11.61 -13.23
N ILE A 245 7.38 10.55 -14.00
CA ILE A 245 7.17 10.55 -15.46
C ILE A 245 5.98 9.73 -15.92
N ARG A 246 5.28 9.03 -15.02
CA ARG A 246 4.10 8.22 -15.37
C ARG A 246 2.95 9.07 -15.90
N PRO A 247 2.11 8.55 -16.80
CA PRO A 247 0.96 9.29 -17.35
C PRO A 247 0.03 9.85 -16.28
N GLU A 248 -0.28 9.08 -15.23
CA GLU A 248 -1.14 9.50 -14.12
C GLU A 248 -0.54 10.65 -13.29
N SER A 249 0.77 10.84 -13.33
CA SER A 249 1.44 11.92 -12.60
C SER A 249 1.20 13.31 -13.21
N ARG A 250 0.71 13.37 -14.45
CA ARG A 250 0.23 14.61 -15.08
C ARG A 250 -0.99 15.20 -14.40
N THR A 251 -1.68 14.43 -13.56
CA THR A 251 -2.75 14.94 -12.70
C THR A 251 -2.23 15.60 -11.43
N ILE A 252 -0.93 15.43 -11.13
CA ILE A 252 -0.28 15.87 -9.89
C ILE A 252 0.74 16.97 -10.16
N TYR A 253 1.46 16.90 -11.29
CA TYR A 253 2.56 17.80 -11.63
C TYR A 253 2.31 18.55 -12.93
N ASN A 254 2.73 19.81 -12.97
CA ASN A 254 3.02 20.56 -14.17
C ASN A 254 4.50 20.40 -14.54
N TYR A 255 4.80 20.41 -15.83
CA TYR A 255 6.13 20.17 -16.39
C TYR A 255 6.54 21.34 -17.29
N TYR A 256 7.80 21.77 -17.16
CA TYR A 256 8.33 22.92 -17.88
C TYR A 256 9.73 22.60 -18.36
N ILE A 257 10.10 23.00 -19.58
CA ILE A 257 11.51 22.99 -20.00
C ILE A 257 12.24 24.07 -19.20
N SER A 258 13.19 23.66 -18.37
CA SER A 258 14.00 24.57 -17.57
C SER A 258 15.26 24.97 -18.30
N ASP A 259 15.94 24.01 -18.96
CA ASP A 259 17.19 24.23 -19.64
C ASP A 259 17.48 23.11 -20.65
N THR A 260 18.50 23.30 -21.46
CA THR A 260 19.17 22.28 -22.26
C THR A 260 20.67 22.39 -21.99
N THR A 261 21.22 21.35 -21.36
CA THR A 261 22.62 21.33 -20.92
C THR A 261 23.37 20.15 -21.54
N THR A 262 24.69 20.08 -21.31
CA THR A 262 25.49 18.92 -21.68
C THR A 262 25.93 18.19 -20.43
N ILE A 263 25.59 16.90 -20.34
CA ILE A 263 26.00 16.00 -19.26
C ILE A 263 26.65 14.78 -19.93
N ASP A 264 27.84 14.40 -19.48
CA ASP A 264 28.62 13.28 -20.05
C ASP A 264 28.75 13.38 -21.57
N ASN A 265 29.10 14.58 -22.08
CA ASN A 265 29.23 14.91 -23.49
C ASN A 265 27.97 14.68 -24.35
N ARG A 266 26.80 14.56 -23.71
CA ARG A 266 25.52 14.36 -24.39
C ARG A 266 24.56 15.50 -24.06
N ARG A 267 23.92 16.05 -25.09
CA ARG A 267 22.87 17.05 -24.94
C ARG A 267 21.72 16.49 -24.12
N THR A 268 21.26 17.26 -23.14
CA THR A 268 20.29 16.81 -22.14
C THR A 268 19.22 17.87 -21.92
N TYR A 269 17.95 17.50 -22.11
CA TYR A 269 16.82 18.33 -21.72
C TYR A 269 16.63 18.28 -20.22
N VAL A 270 16.50 19.44 -19.58
CA VAL A 270 16.19 19.56 -18.16
C VAL A 270 14.73 20.00 -18.02
N ILE A 271 13.89 19.12 -17.54
CA ILE A 271 12.46 19.36 -17.36
C ILE A 271 12.20 19.55 -15.86
N LYS A 272 11.79 20.76 -15.49
CA LYS A 272 11.31 21.04 -14.14
C LYS A 272 9.90 20.46 -13.98
N PHE A 273 9.63 19.77 -12.89
CA PHE A 273 8.28 19.41 -12.49
C PHE A 273 7.92 20.08 -11.18
N LYS A 274 6.67 20.56 -11.10
CA LYS A 274 6.13 21.26 -9.94
C LYS A 274 4.74 20.72 -9.64
N GLU A 275 4.40 20.56 -8.38
CA GLU A 275 3.07 20.13 -8.00
C GLU A 275 2.01 21.16 -8.43
N ILE A 276 0.89 20.66 -8.97
CA ILE A 276 -0.26 21.49 -9.32
C ILE A 276 -0.86 22.07 -8.04
N ASN A 277 -0.92 23.39 -7.97
CA ASN A 277 -1.52 24.10 -6.83
C ASN A 277 -3.05 24.08 -6.96
N ASN A 278 -3.65 22.91 -6.70
CA ASN A 278 -5.10 22.74 -6.74
C ASN A 278 -5.56 22.08 -5.44
N LYS A 279 -6.51 22.73 -4.75
CA LYS A 279 -7.08 22.24 -3.48
C LYS A 279 -7.71 20.85 -3.63
N LEU A 280 -8.22 20.51 -4.82
CA LEU A 280 -8.82 19.20 -5.10
C LEU A 280 -7.82 18.11 -5.54
N ARG A 281 -6.56 18.48 -5.84
CA ARG A 281 -5.52 17.56 -6.32
C ARG A 281 -4.30 17.56 -5.40
N GLN A 282 -4.49 17.66 -4.11
CA GLN A 282 -3.39 17.71 -3.16
C GLN A 282 -2.65 16.38 -3.08
N ASN A 283 -1.32 16.46 -3.13
CA ASN A 283 -0.46 15.31 -2.86
C ASN A 283 0.03 15.39 -1.40
N PRO A 284 -0.06 14.31 -0.60
CA PRO A 284 0.46 14.28 0.76
C PRO A 284 1.98 14.53 0.83
N ARG A 285 2.71 14.18 -0.23
CA ARG A 285 4.14 14.44 -0.38
C ARG A 285 4.33 15.42 -1.53
N LYS A 286 4.58 16.67 -1.19
CA LYS A 286 4.79 17.76 -2.14
C LYS A 286 6.23 17.74 -2.60
N TYR A 287 6.47 17.21 -3.79
CA TYR A 287 7.78 17.20 -4.43
C TYR A 287 7.78 18.11 -5.64
N ASN A 288 8.86 18.89 -5.76
CA ASN A 288 9.27 19.56 -6.98
C ASN A 288 10.62 19.02 -7.36
N GLY A 289 11.04 19.21 -8.59
CA GLY A 289 12.36 18.77 -8.99
C GLY A 289 12.60 18.82 -10.47
N PHE A 290 13.58 18.04 -10.91
CA PHE A 290 14.06 18.04 -12.28
C PHE A 290 14.14 16.62 -12.82
N ILE A 291 13.82 16.48 -14.09
CA ILE A 291 13.97 15.28 -14.89
C ILE A 291 14.95 15.60 -16.00
N TYR A 292 15.98 14.81 -16.12
CA TYR A 292 17.05 14.96 -17.11
C TYR A 292 16.86 13.89 -18.17
N VAL A 293 16.66 14.32 -19.41
CA VAL A 293 16.34 13.46 -20.55
C VAL A 293 17.39 13.64 -21.63
N ASP A 294 17.99 12.57 -22.08
CA ASP A 294 18.92 12.56 -23.19
C ASP A 294 18.25 13.06 -24.48
N ALA A 295 18.87 14.00 -25.17
CA ALA A 295 18.25 14.63 -26.33
C ALA A 295 18.33 13.77 -27.61
N GLU A 296 19.20 12.77 -27.67
CA GLU A 296 19.37 11.91 -28.86
C GLU A 296 18.35 10.76 -28.86
N ASN A 297 18.25 10.02 -27.74
CA ASN A 297 17.43 8.83 -27.65
C ASN A 297 16.24 8.94 -26.69
N TYR A 298 16.05 10.11 -26.04
CA TYR A 298 15.02 10.35 -25.03
C TYR A 298 15.10 9.43 -23.80
N ALA A 299 16.30 8.93 -23.49
CA ALA A 299 16.51 8.13 -22.29
C ALA A 299 16.50 8.98 -21.04
N LEU A 300 16.05 8.38 -19.95
CA LEU A 300 16.09 8.99 -18.63
C LEU A 300 17.51 8.94 -18.06
N LYS A 301 18.11 10.10 -17.78
CA LYS A 301 19.46 10.22 -17.20
C LYS A 301 19.45 10.40 -15.70
N LYS A 302 18.57 11.28 -15.20
CA LYS A 302 18.54 11.63 -13.77
C LYS A 302 17.13 12.12 -13.38
N ILE A 303 16.73 11.85 -12.15
CA ILE A 303 15.60 12.50 -11.50
C ILE A 303 16.07 13.03 -10.16
N GLU A 304 15.78 14.28 -9.90
CA GLU A 304 15.94 14.94 -8.61
C GLU A 304 14.57 15.37 -8.11
N SER A 305 14.22 14.98 -6.91
CA SER A 305 12.93 15.34 -6.28
C SER A 305 13.18 15.88 -4.90
N ASN A 306 12.81 17.12 -4.67
CA ASN A 306 12.93 17.77 -3.36
C ASN A 306 11.55 18.01 -2.76
N SER A 307 11.41 17.82 -1.47
CA SER A 307 10.19 18.21 -0.77
C SER A 307 10.07 19.74 -0.75
N LYS A 308 8.85 20.26 -0.92
CA LYS A 308 8.57 21.71 -0.80
C LYS A 308 8.87 22.26 0.58
N LYS A 309 8.76 21.44 1.61
CA LYS A 309 9.20 21.82 2.95
C LYS A 309 10.66 21.43 3.08
N THR A 310 11.51 22.41 3.20
CA THR A 310 12.91 22.24 3.57
C THR A 310 13.03 21.17 4.65
N ASN A 311 13.88 20.17 4.40
CA ASN A 311 14.16 19.04 5.30
C ASN A 311 13.08 17.91 5.39
N GLU A 312 12.05 17.84 4.54
CA GLU A 312 11.15 16.67 4.56
C GLU A 312 11.63 15.51 3.66
N GLY A 313 12.62 15.74 2.80
CA GLY A 313 13.25 14.69 2.02
C GLY A 313 13.67 15.10 0.61
N ASN A 314 14.59 14.35 0.09
CA ASN A 314 14.99 14.38 -1.32
C ASN A 314 15.14 12.95 -1.86
N VAL A 315 15.04 12.82 -3.17
CA VAL A 315 15.27 11.58 -3.91
C VAL A 315 16.10 11.92 -5.14
N ILE A 316 17.23 11.26 -5.29
CA ILE A 316 18.10 11.40 -6.45
C ILE A 316 18.29 10.00 -7.01
N SER A 317 17.93 9.81 -8.29
CA SER A 317 18.17 8.57 -9.03
C SER A 317 18.91 8.91 -10.31
N VAL A 318 20.01 8.22 -10.59
CA VAL A 318 20.90 8.46 -11.72
C VAL A 318 21.07 7.19 -12.53
N TRP A 319 20.94 7.31 -13.84
CA TRP A 319 21.15 6.23 -14.81
C TRP A 319 22.39 6.50 -15.63
N LYS A 320 23.08 5.43 -15.99
CA LYS A 320 24.22 5.48 -16.90
C LYS A 320 24.02 4.58 -18.12
N PRO A 321 24.55 4.99 -19.28
CA PRO A 321 24.48 4.15 -20.47
C PRO A 321 25.55 3.04 -20.42
N ILE A 322 25.10 1.82 -20.70
CA ILE A 322 25.97 0.65 -20.90
C ILE A 322 25.46 -0.07 -22.14
N ASN A 323 26.27 -0.19 -23.20
CA ASN A 323 25.87 -0.71 -24.52
C ASN A 323 24.55 -0.10 -25.02
N ASN A 324 24.45 1.22 -25.00
CA ASN A 324 23.25 1.99 -25.41
C ASN A 324 21.95 1.69 -24.64
N LYS A 325 22.06 1.00 -23.49
CA LYS A 325 20.93 0.82 -22.55
C LYS A 325 21.21 1.53 -21.23
N TRP A 326 20.18 2.11 -20.65
CA TRP A 326 20.32 2.94 -19.47
C TRP A 326 20.00 2.13 -18.21
N PHE A 327 21.04 1.84 -17.44
CA PHE A 327 20.97 1.15 -16.15
C PHE A 327 20.96 2.16 -15.01
N LEU A 328 20.22 1.87 -13.96
CA LEU A 328 20.32 2.63 -12.72
C LEU A 328 21.75 2.47 -12.16
N ASP A 329 22.41 3.58 -11.90
CA ASP A 329 23.78 3.61 -11.38
C ASP A 329 23.79 3.77 -9.87
N TYR A 330 23.08 4.77 -9.37
CA TYR A 330 22.85 4.92 -7.95
C TYR A 330 21.50 5.60 -7.63
N GLU A 331 21.04 5.39 -6.42
CA GLU A 331 19.83 6.02 -5.90
C GLU A 331 20.05 6.40 -4.44
N ASN A 332 19.79 7.66 -4.10
CA ASN A 332 19.83 8.18 -2.76
C ASN A 332 18.48 8.75 -2.36
N LEU A 333 17.95 8.29 -1.24
CA LEU A 333 16.68 8.77 -0.70
C LEU A 333 16.87 9.25 0.73
N LYS A 334 16.30 10.42 1.02
CA LYS A 334 16.10 10.92 2.39
C LYS A 334 14.61 11.20 2.52
N ILE A 335 13.93 10.56 3.44
CA ILE A 335 12.48 10.70 3.61
C ILE A 335 12.17 10.92 5.07
N LYS A 336 11.49 12.02 5.40
CA LYS A 336 11.05 12.27 6.77
C LYS A 336 9.97 11.25 7.17
N MET A 337 10.24 10.50 8.22
CA MET A 337 9.32 9.51 8.77
C MET A 337 8.33 10.14 9.77
N GLY A 338 8.77 11.16 10.48
CA GLY A 338 8.00 11.87 11.48
C GLY A 338 8.86 12.67 12.43
N ASP A 339 8.23 13.29 13.42
CA ASP A 339 8.92 14.00 14.49
C ASP A 339 8.81 13.20 15.78
N GLN A 340 9.94 12.94 16.42
CA GLN A 340 9.98 12.47 17.79
C GLN A 340 9.83 13.67 18.71
N SER A 341 8.82 13.69 19.57
CA SER A 341 8.54 14.79 20.48
C SER A 341 8.85 14.40 21.91
N PHE A 342 9.72 15.17 22.57
CA PHE A 342 10.08 14.99 23.96
C PHE A 342 9.47 16.11 24.80
N THR A 343 8.93 15.75 25.96
CA THR A 343 8.39 16.73 26.90
C THR A 343 9.56 17.36 27.64
N THR A 344 9.75 18.67 27.49
CA THR A 344 10.64 19.47 28.31
C THR A 344 9.81 20.03 29.45
N GLY A 345 9.72 19.33 30.57
CA GLY A 345 9.05 19.83 31.76
C GLY A 345 10.04 20.04 32.89
N LYS A 346 10.20 21.29 33.38
CA LYS A 346 10.43 21.50 34.80
C LYS A 346 9.15 21.04 35.49
N VAL A 347 9.23 20.02 36.33
CA VAL A 347 8.18 19.80 37.33
C VAL A 347 8.26 21.00 38.27
N GLN A 348 7.40 22.00 38.02
CA GLN A 348 7.25 23.09 38.93
C GLN A 348 6.38 22.57 40.06
N ASP A 349 6.96 22.50 41.25
CA ASP A 349 6.24 22.31 42.51
C ASP A 349 5.30 23.50 42.67
N SER A 350 4.03 23.32 42.29
CA SER A 350 2.96 24.26 42.67
C SER A 350 1.68 23.45 42.76
N ILE A 351 1.39 23.07 43.96
CA ILE A 351 0.04 22.79 44.41
C ILE A 351 -0.71 24.14 44.36
N LYS A 352 -1.52 24.35 43.37
CA LYS A 352 -2.60 25.32 43.16
C LYS A 352 -2.53 26.03 41.81
N SER A 353 -3.04 25.39 40.76
CA SER A 353 -3.85 26.10 39.73
C SER A 353 -4.43 25.06 38.77
N ILE A 354 -5.70 25.24 38.44
CA ILE A 354 -6.59 24.38 37.65
C ILE A 354 -6.28 24.45 36.13
N GLU A 355 -5.24 25.12 35.70
CA GLU A 355 -4.82 25.17 34.31
C GLU A 355 -3.71 24.18 34.08
N LYS A 356 -3.96 23.18 33.19
CA LYS A 356 -2.96 22.24 32.70
C LYS A 356 -1.80 23.02 32.05
N PRO A 357 -0.58 22.99 32.60
CA PRO A 357 0.54 23.70 31.99
C PRO A 357 0.77 23.19 30.58
N LYS A 358 0.81 24.07 29.59
CA LYS A 358 1.22 23.72 28.21
C LYS A 358 2.69 23.36 28.21
N LEU A 359 3.00 22.08 28.38
CA LEU A 359 4.36 21.55 28.31
C LEU A 359 4.94 21.84 26.92
N LYS A 360 6.03 22.62 26.87
CA LYS A 360 6.79 22.83 25.63
C LYS A 360 7.41 21.50 25.20
N ARG A 361 7.07 21.03 24.00
CA ARG A 361 7.63 19.82 23.42
C ARG A 361 8.72 20.19 22.41
N LYS A 362 9.93 19.66 22.60
CA LYS A 362 10.98 19.74 21.60
C LYS A 362 10.83 18.58 20.63
N LYS A 363 10.87 18.87 19.33
CA LYS A 363 10.69 17.89 18.25
C LYS A 363 11.99 17.73 17.48
N PHE A 364 12.33 16.48 17.17
CA PHE A 364 13.44 16.12 16.31
C PHE A 364 12.91 15.25 15.18
N GLY A 365 13.28 15.57 13.95
CA GLY A 365 12.84 14.81 12.77
C GLY A 365 13.61 13.51 12.64
N ASN A 366 12.88 12.40 12.46
CA ASN A 366 13.46 11.11 12.08
C ASN A 366 13.33 10.92 10.58
N TYR A 367 14.41 10.47 9.96
CA TYR A 367 14.52 10.26 8.53
C TYR A 367 14.91 8.83 8.21
N LEU A 368 14.31 8.31 7.16
CA LEU A 368 14.76 7.12 6.47
C LEU A 368 15.76 7.55 5.40
N PHE A 369 16.97 7.02 5.47
CA PHE A 369 18.01 7.17 4.46
C PHE A 369 18.16 5.85 3.71
N ILE A 370 18.22 5.91 2.40
CA ILE A 370 18.48 4.75 1.56
C ILE A 370 19.53 5.15 0.53
N LYS A 371 20.62 4.39 0.50
CA LYS A 371 21.65 4.47 -0.53
C LYS A 371 21.70 3.16 -1.26
N ASN A 372 21.51 3.18 -2.56
CA ASN A 372 21.71 2.04 -3.45
C ASN A 372 22.79 2.37 -4.45
N GLN A 373 23.73 1.47 -4.66
CA GLN A 373 24.73 1.56 -5.69
C GLN A 373 24.76 0.26 -6.50
N PHE A 374 24.89 0.39 -7.82
CA PHE A 374 24.83 -0.72 -8.76
C PHE A 374 26.13 -0.83 -9.53
N PHE A 375 26.62 -2.05 -9.70
CA PHE A 375 27.94 -2.31 -10.29
C PHE A 375 28.02 -3.73 -10.87
N GLY A 376 29.16 -4.01 -11.58
CA GLY A 376 29.40 -5.35 -12.14
C GLY A 376 28.41 -5.74 -13.21
N PHE A 377 28.08 -4.83 -14.12
CA PHE A 377 27.12 -5.06 -15.19
C PHE A 377 27.70 -6.00 -16.26
N GLU A 378 27.03 -7.09 -16.51
CA GLU A 378 27.31 -8.01 -17.61
C GLU A 378 26.07 -8.09 -18.50
N ILE A 379 26.26 -7.96 -19.81
CA ILE A 379 25.18 -7.84 -20.79
C ILE A 379 25.30 -8.98 -21.81
N ASN A 380 24.15 -9.56 -22.18
CA ASN A 380 24.00 -10.61 -23.17
C ASN A 380 24.88 -11.84 -22.89
N LYS A 381 25.24 -12.06 -21.62
CA LYS A 381 25.91 -13.27 -21.19
C LYS A 381 24.89 -14.42 -21.13
N GLU A 382 25.25 -15.57 -21.68
CA GLU A 382 24.37 -16.74 -21.65
C GLU A 382 23.95 -17.09 -20.21
N GLN A 383 22.64 -17.18 -20.01
CA GLN A 383 22.07 -17.51 -18.71
C GLN A 383 21.58 -18.96 -18.67
N LYS A 384 21.97 -19.70 -17.63
CA LYS A 384 21.54 -21.08 -17.42
C LYS A 384 20.18 -21.11 -16.71
N ALA A 385 19.29 -22.02 -17.11
CA ALA A 385 17.97 -22.21 -16.49
C ALA A 385 18.06 -22.46 -14.97
N GLU A 386 19.15 -23.06 -14.51
CA GLU A 386 19.39 -23.36 -13.10
C GLU A 386 19.44 -22.10 -12.22
N ASN A 387 19.97 -20.98 -12.75
CA ASN A 387 20.06 -19.71 -12.04
C ASN A 387 18.68 -19.11 -11.73
N PHE A 388 17.64 -19.50 -12.49
CA PHE A 388 16.28 -19.00 -12.36
C PHE A 388 15.32 -19.97 -11.66
N ARG A 389 15.82 -21.12 -11.16
CA ARG A 389 14.99 -22.08 -10.42
C ARG A 389 14.45 -21.44 -9.13
N GLY A 390 13.25 -21.85 -8.73
CA GLY A 390 12.57 -21.38 -7.53
C GLY A 390 11.82 -20.07 -7.77
N TYR A 391 11.66 -19.27 -6.73
CA TYR A 391 10.95 -17.99 -6.81
C TYR A 391 11.85 -16.85 -7.31
N THR A 392 11.23 -15.72 -7.60
CA THR A 392 11.91 -14.52 -8.10
C THR A 392 12.96 -13.94 -7.16
N MET A 393 12.89 -14.26 -5.88
CA MET A 393 13.92 -13.92 -4.91
C MET A 393 14.39 -15.12 -4.11
N THR A 394 15.71 -15.17 -3.86
CA THR A 394 16.32 -16.11 -2.90
C THR A 394 17.14 -15.32 -1.88
N VAL A 395 17.22 -15.85 -0.67
CA VAL A 395 18.00 -15.26 0.43
C VAL A 395 19.00 -16.31 0.89
N LYS A 396 20.29 -16.00 0.81
CA LYS A 396 21.36 -16.84 1.35
C LYS A 396 21.58 -16.51 2.84
N ASN A 397 22.13 -17.49 3.56
CA ASN A 397 22.59 -17.22 4.92
C ASN A 397 23.71 -16.19 4.88
N SER A 398 23.62 -15.19 5.74
CA SER A 398 24.60 -14.11 5.84
C SER A 398 25.82 -14.55 6.66
N ASP A 399 27.03 -14.27 6.16
CA ASP A 399 28.28 -14.36 6.93
C ASP A 399 28.98 -12.99 7.08
N GLY A 400 28.41 -11.94 6.52
CA GLY A 400 28.88 -10.56 6.61
C GLY A 400 30.14 -10.23 5.78
N LYS A 401 30.74 -11.21 5.08
CA LYS A 401 31.97 -10.98 4.32
C LYS A 401 31.73 -10.14 3.08
N LEU A 402 30.66 -10.43 2.32
CA LEU A 402 30.33 -9.68 1.12
C LEU A 402 29.91 -8.25 1.45
N LEU A 403 29.31 -8.01 2.60
CA LEU A 403 29.03 -6.64 3.06
C LEU A 403 30.30 -5.82 3.22
N GLN A 404 31.39 -6.41 3.73
CA GLN A 404 32.67 -5.72 3.87
C GLN A 404 33.33 -5.47 2.52
N GLU A 405 33.27 -6.43 1.59
CA GLU A 405 33.85 -6.36 0.25
C GLU A 405 33.16 -5.28 -0.61
N TYR A 406 31.83 -5.23 -0.60
CA TYR A 406 31.06 -4.38 -1.48
C TYR A 406 30.61 -3.04 -0.87
N ARG A 407 30.97 -2.79 0.38
CA ARG A 407 30.68 -1.51 1.04
C ARG A 407 31.40 -0.37 0.36
N THR A 408 30.64 0.62 -0.12
CA THR A 408 31.17 1.77 -0.85
C THR A 408 31.84 2.80 0.04
N ASP A 409 31.35 2.95 1.28
CA ASP A 409 31.84 3.88 2.27
C ASP A 409 32.09 3.11 3.58
N SER A 410 33.19 3.37 4.27
CA SER A 410 33.42 2.84 5.62
C SER A 410 32.28 3.21 6.57
N LEU A 411 31.90 2.30 7.45
CA LEU A 411 30.92 2.63 8.48
C LEU A 411 31.48 3.69 9.43
N THR A 412 30.69 4.72 9.65
CA THR A 412 30.97 5.70 10.72
C THR A 412 30.90 5.04 12.09
N GLU A 413 31.53 5.66 13.11
CA GLU A 413 31.45 5.12 14.49
C GLU A 413 30.00 5.00 14.97
N ARG A 414 29.12 5.92 14.58
CA ARG A 414 27.69 5.88 14.87
C ARG A 414 27.01 4.69 14.22
N GLU A 415 27.38 4.32 13.01
CA GLU A 415 26.86 3.13 12.31
C GLU A 415 27.39 1.83 12.89
N LYS A 416 28.69 1.76 13.25
CA LYS A 416 29.29 0.60 13.94
C LYS A 416 28.61 0.34 15.28
N GLY A 417 28.47 1.39 16.10
CA GLY A 417 27.81 1.32 17.39
C GLY A 417 26.34 0.86 17.27
N THR A 418 25.67 1.21 16.19
CA THR A 418 24.26 0.80 15.95
C THR A 418 24.11 -0.71 15.94
N TYR A 419 25.00 -1.45 15.29
CA TYR A 419 24.92 -2.92 15.29
C TYR A 419 25.13 -3.53 16.68
N VAL A 420 26.00 -2.97 17.50
CA VAL A 420 26.29 -3.49 18.84
C VAL A 420 25.20 -3.13 19.84
N GLU A 421 24.89 -1.85 19.92
CA GLU A 421 23.99 -1.32 20.96
C GLU A 421 22.49 -1.64 20.68
N ILE A 422 22.06 -1.56 19.41
CA ILE A 422 20.66 -1.90 19.06
C ILE A 422 20.44 -3.41 19.18
N ASP A 423 21.41 -4.25 18.77
CA ASP A 423 21.31 -5.71 18.96
C ASP A 423 21.16 -6.05 20.46
N SER A 424 21.95 -5.40 21.31
CA SER A 424 21.85 -5.55 22.77
C SER A 424 20.50 -5.10 23.33
N LEU A 425 20.00 -3.95 22.91
CA LEU A 425 18.70 -3.44 23.36
C LEU A 425 17.55 -4.35 22.94
N VAL A 426 17.56 -4.83 21.68
CA VAL A 426 16.52 -5.73 21.18
C VAL A 426 16.48 -7.02 21.99
N GLN A 427 17.64 -7.58 22.32
CA GLN A 427 17.74 -8.77 23.19
C GLN A 427 17.27 -8.49 24.63
N LYS A 428 17.70 -7.36 25.23
CA LYS A 428 17.32 -6.97 26.59
C LYS A 428 15.81 -6.78 26.78
N TYR A 429 15.11 -6.23 25.77
CA TYR A 429 13.69 -5.87 25.86
C TYR A 429 12.75 -6.71 25.00
N ASP A 430 13.24 -7.78 24.35
CA ASP A 430 12.47 -8.68 23.48
C ASP A 430 11.71 -7.94 22.36
N PHE A 431 12.32 -6.90 21.75
CA PHE A 431 11.68 -6.12 20.70
C PHE A 431 11.38 -6.95 19.46
N ASP A 432 12.21 -7.94 19.12
CA ASP A 432 11.98 -8.91 18.05
C ASP A 432 10.65 -9.66 18.22
N LYS A 433 10.33 -10.06 19.45
CA LYS A 433 9.04 -10.71 19.77
C LYS A 433 7.86 -9.75 19.59
N LYS A 434 8.02 -8.47 20.01
CA LYS A 434 6.96 -7.44 19.84
C LYS A 434 6.70 -7.15 18.35
N VAL A 435 7.76 -7.04 17.54
CA VAL A 435 7.64 -6.85 16.07
C VAL A 435 7.00 -8.07 15.41
N SER A 436 7.43 -9.28 15.79
CA SER A 436 6.85 -10.53 15.30
C SER A 436 5.36 -10.65 15.67
N LEU A 437 4.99 -10.32 16.90
CA LEU A 437 3.59 -10.27 17.33
C LEU A 437 2.77 -9.31 16.47
N PHE A 438 3.24 -8.08 16.28
CA PHE A 438 2.56 -7.09 15.45
C PHE A 438 2.39 -7.57 14.00
N THR A 439 3.46 -8.11 13.40
CA THR A 439 3.43 -8.64 12.03
C THR A 439 2.43 -9.78 11.88
N ASN A 440 2.37 -10.68 12.85
CA ASN A 440 1.41 -11.79 12.84
C ASN A 440 -0.03 -11.31 13.04
N LEU A 441 -0.28 -10.35 13.95
CA LEU A 441 -1.59 -9.71 14.10
C LEU A 441 -2.07 -9.06 12.81
N MET A 442 -1.16 -8.39 12.08
CA MET A 442 -1.46 -7.82 10.77
C MET A 442 -1.82 -8.88 9.71
N LYS A 443 -1.31 -10.10 9.86
CA LYS A 443 -1.68 -11.27 9.05
C LYS A 443 -2.97 -11.97 9.51
N GLY A 444 -3.63 -11.45 10.56
CA GLY A 444 -4.83 -12.07 11.15
C GLY A 444 -4.53 -13.27 12.03
N ASN A 445 -3.28 -13.46 12.44
CA ASN A 445 -2.86 -14.55 13.29
C ASN A 445 -2.28 -14.04 14.61
N LEU A 446 -2.55 -14.75 15.70
CA LEU A 446 -1.87 -14.56 16.96
C LEU A 446 -0.90 -15.73 17.18
N ARG A 447 0.40 -15.44 17.17
CA ARG A 447 1.43 -16.46 17.36
C ARG A 447 1.85 -16.55 18.83
N TYR A 448 1.80 -17.75 19.39
CA TYR A 448 2.31 -18.06 20.71
C TYR A 448 3.15 -19.34 20.66
N LYS A 449 4.46 -19.21 20.83
CA LYS A 449 5.43 -20.33 20.72
C LYS A 449 5.25 -21.10 19.40
N MET A 450 4.85 -22.37 19.46
CA MET A 450 4.62 -23.26 18.32
C MET A 450 3.17 -23.22 17.79
N LEU A 451 2.30 -22.41 18.40
CA LEU A 451 0.89 -22.31 18.03
C LEU A 451 0.62 -20.98 17.32
N ASP A 452 -0.12 -21.04 16.23
CA ASP A 452 -0.71 -19.90 15.53
C ASP A 452 -2.23 -19.98 15.66
N PHE A 453 -2.87 -18.92 16.18
CA PHE A 453 -4.32 -18.80 16.32
C PHE A 453 -4.86 -17.91 15.20
N ASP A 454 -5.80 -18.42 14.40
CA ASP A 454 -6.46 -17.64 13.36
C ASP A 454 -7.56 -16.76 13.94
N LEU A 455 -7.33 -15.45 13.99
CA LEU A 455 -8.26 -14.47 14.56
C LEU A 455 -9.58 -14.37 13.77
N THR A 456 -9.59 -14.79 12.51
CA THR A 456 -10.80 -14.76 11.67
C THR A 456 -11.83 -15.82 12.06
N LYS A 457 -11.41 -16.81 12.84
CA LYS A 457 -12.31 -17.85 13.36
C LYS A 457 -12.95 -17.48 14.69
N ILE A 458 -12.49 -16.40 15.36
CA ILE A 458 -12.99 -16.00 16.68
C ILE A 458 -14.43 -15.48 16.58
N LEU A 459 -14.68 -14.58 15.63
CA LEU A 459 -15.98 -13.92 15.48
C LEU A 459 -16.41 -13.90 14.01
N ASN A 460 -17.63 -14.35 13.76
CA ASN A 460 -18.30 -14.19 12.48
C ASN A 460 -19.78 -13.86 12.71
N TYR A 461 -20.44 -13.28 11.70
CA TYR A 461 -21.85 -12.97 11.74
C TYR A 461 -22.49 -13.17 10.36
N ASP A 462 -23.60 -13.89 10.31
CA ASP A 462 -24.50 -13.97 9.16
C ASP A 462 -25.94 -14.14 9.63
N LYS A 463 -26.89 -13.97 8.72
CA LYS A 463 -28.32 -14.03 9.02
C LYS A 463 -28.78 -15.44 9.44
N TYR A 464 -28.09 -16.48 9.00
CA TYR A 464 -28.39 -17.88 9.31
C TYR A 464 -27.91 -18.28 10.72
N GLN A 465 -26.61 -18.12 11.00
CA GLN A 465 -25.97 -18.52 12.25
C GLN A 465 -26.13 -17.48 13.37
N GLY A 466 -26.48 -16.23 13.02
CA GLY A 466 -26.34 -15.10 13.93
C GLY A 466 -24.87 -14.83 14.25
N ILE A 467 -24.57 -14.51 15.50
CA ILE A 467 -23.19 -14.43 15.98
C ILE A 467 -22.62 -15.86 16.08
N ARG A 468 -21.43 -16.05 15.54
CA ARG A 468 -20.61 -17.26 15.71
C ARG A 468 -19.36 -16.89 16.48
N LEU A 469 -19.13 -17.54 17.61
CA LEU A 469 -17.90 -17.47 18.38
C LEU A 469 -17.12 -18.77 18.26
N GLY A 470 -15.81 -18.67 18.11
CA GLY A 470 -14.98 -19.85 17.94
C GLY A 470 -13.52 -19.61 18.25
N ALA A 471 -12.72 -20.62 17.99
CA ALA A 471 -11.27 -20.57 18.08
C ALA A 471 -10.64 -21.53 17.07
N SER A 472 -9.37 -21.29 16.77
CA SER A 472 -8.55 -22.19 15.97
C SER A 472 -7.13 -22.21 16.48
N ALA A 473 -6.43 -23.32 16.27
CA ALA A 473 -5.02 -23.47 16.56
C ALA A 473 -4.33 -24.26 15.45
N LYS A 474 -3.16 -23.80 15.02
CA LYS A 474 -2.31 -24.46 14.04
C LYS A 474 -0.90 -24.55 14.58
N LEU A 475 -0.26 -25.72 14.46
CA LEU A 475 1.15 -25.88 14.78
C LEU A 475 2.00 -25.30 13.63
N ASN A 476 2.93 -24.42 13.99
CA ASN A 476 3.76 -23.70 13.04
C ASN A 476 5.12 -24.36 12.80
N GLU A 477 5.99 -23.69 12.04
CA GLU A 477 7.32 -24.20 11.67
C GLU A 477 8.29 -24.43 12.83
N LYS A 478 7.99 -23.92 14.04
CA LYS A 478 8.76 -24.21 15.26
C LYS A 478 8.47 -25.60 15.80
N PHE A 479 7.29 -26.14 15.52
CA PHE A 479 6.95 -27.53 15.83
C PHE A 479 7.58 -28.48 14.80
N SER A 480 7.27 -28.24 13.52
CA SER A 480 7.80 -29.05 12.41
C SER A 480 7.84 -28.24 11.12
N LYS A 481 8.94 -28.38 10.37
CA LYS A 481 9.07 -27.76 9.05
C LYS A 481 8.21 -28.46 7.99
N THR A 482 7.85 -29.71 8.21
CA THR A 482 7.11 -30.57 7.27
C THR A 482 5.62 -30.66 7.63
N PHE A 483 5.30 -30.88 8.89
CA PHE A 483 3.93 -31.16 9.34
C PHE A 483 3.34 -29.98 10.11
N SER A 484 2.15 -29.57 9.72
CA SER A 484 1.42 -28.47 10.38
C SER A 484 -0.04 -28.88 10.60
N PRO A 485 -0.35 -29.60 11.68
CA PRO A 485 -1.73 -29.89 12.03
C PRO A 485 -2.46 -28.64 12.51
N ASP A 486 -3.75 -28.58 12.21
CA ASP A 486 -4.65 -27.51 12.62
C ASP A 486 -6.01 -28.04 13.05
N VAL A 487 -6.64 -27.30 13.95
CA VAL A 487 -8.00 -27.55 14.41
C VAL A 487 -8.75 -26.22 14.55
N TYR A 488 -10.06 -26.27 14.35
CA TYR A 488 -10.93 -25.15 14.69
C TYR A 488 -12.28 -25.65 15.20
N PHE A 489 -12.96 -24.80 15.97
CA PHE A 489 -14.34 -24.99 16.38
C PHE A 489 -15.03 -23.64 16.51
N GLY A 490 -16.35 -23.63 16.43
CA GLY A 490 -17.18 -22.44 16.60
C GLY A 490 -18.63 -22.80 16.86
N TYR A 491 -19.31 -22.00 17.67
CA TYR A 491 -20.70 -22.14 18.00
C TYR A 491 -21.54 -21.00 17.45
N GLY A 492 -22.55 -21.30 16.66
CA GLY A 492 -23.53 -20.34 16.16
C GLY A 492 -24.68 -20.17 17.16
N PHE A 493 -24.92 -18.93 17.58
CA PHE A 493 -25.89 -18.65 18.63
C PHE A 493 -27.34 -18.68 18.13
N LYS A 494 -27.58 -18.52 16.84
CA LYS A 494 -28.94 -18.56 16.28
C LYS A 494 -29.33 -19.93 15.80
N ASP A 495 -28.45 -20.69 15.17
CA ASP A 495 -28.71 -22.06 14.71
C ASP A 495 -28.41 -23.13 15.77
N HIS A 496 -27.87 -22.71 16.93
CA HIS A 496 -27.58 -23.56 18.10
C HIS A 496 -26.72 -24.79 17.78
N ARG A 497 -25.74 -24.66 16.85
CA ARG A 497 -24.91 -25.79 16.39
C ARG A 497 -23.43 -25.49 16.48
N TRP A 498 -22.67 -26.52 16.80
CA TRP A 498 -21.23 -26.52 16.69
C TRP A 498 -20.80 -26.75 15.25
N LYS A 499 -19.73 -26.06 14.86
CA LYS A 499 -18.97 -26.26 13.63
C LYS A 499 -17.53 -26.53 14.04
N TYR A 500 -16.89 -27.46 13.37
CA TYR A 500 -15.54 -27.86 13.73
C TYR A 500 -14.83 -28.46 12.53
N GLY A 501 -13.50 -28.50 12.62
CA GLY A 501 -12.67 -29.13 11.61
C GLY A 501 -11.27 -29.36 12.11
N ALA A 502 -10.59 -30.30 11.49
CA ALA A 502 -9.21 -30.62 11.72
C ALA A 502 -8.52 -30.87 10.38
N GLY A 503 -7.25 -30.54 10.31
CA GLY A 503 -6.46 -30.77 9.09
C GLY A 503 -5.00 -30.98 9.39
N LEU A 504 -4.31 -31.55 8.42
CA LEU A 504 -2.85 -31.75 8.43
C LEU A 504 -2.28 -31.28 7.12
N ASP A 505 -1.49 -30.22 7.14
CA ASP A 505 -0.66 -29.81 6.03
C ASP A 505 0.70 -30.53 6.08
N MET A 506 1.10 -31.11 4.98
CA MET A 506 2.41 -31.71 4.77
C MET A 506 3.16 -30.92 3.70
N LYS A 507 4.18 -30.17 4.08
CA LYS A 507 5.07 -29.44 3.17
C LYS A 507 6.09 -30.40 2.57
N LEU A 508 6.07 -30.53 1.25
CA LEU A 508 6.94 -31.48 0.53
C LEU A 508 8.19 -30.83 -0.06
N SER A 509 8.27 -29.48 0.00
CA SER A 509 9.41 -28.72 -0.50
C SER A 509 9.63 -27.43 0.30
N ASP A 510 10.89 -27.06 0.50
CA ASP A 510 11.34 -25.78 1.05
C ASP A 510 11.68 -24.74 -0.03
N LYS A 511 11.73 -25.16 -1.31
CA LYS A 511 12.10 -24.31 -2.45
C LYS A 511 10.91 -23.73 -3.20
N ARG A 512 9.75 -24.42 -3.18
CA ARG A 512 8.48 -24.02 -3.79
C ARG A 512 7.32 -24.44 -2.93
N THR A 513 6.18 -23.78 -3.08
CA THR A 513 4.94 -24.27 -2.49
C THR A 513 4.64 -25.65 -3.04
N SER A 514 4.63 -26.62 -2.16
CA SER A 514 4.29 -28.01 -2.43
C SER A 514 3.69 -28.53 -1.13
N VAL A 515 2.36 -28.50 -1.03
CA VAL A 515 1.64 -28.81 0.21
C VAL A 515 0.57 -29.84 -0.10
N PHE A 516 0.68 -30.99 0.51
CA PHE A 516 -0.39 -31.96 0.58
C PHE A 516 -1.20 -31.74 1.86
N ARG A 517 -2.51 -31.72 1.75
CA ARG A 517 -3.42 -31.54 2.91
C ARG A 517 -4.47 -32.64 2.94
N ILE A 518 -4.71 -33.15 4.13
CA ILE A 518 -5.89 -33.94 4.45
C ILE A 518 -6.69 -33.18 5.50
N ASP A 519 -7.99 -33.09 5.35
CA ASP A 519 -8.88 -32.40 6.29
C ASP A 519 -10.23 -33.07 6.44
N TYR A 520 -10.79 -32.89 7.62
CA TYR A 520 -12.20 -33.13 7.93
C TYR A 520 -12.84 -31.86 8.46
N LEU A 521 -14.07 -31.60 8.05
CA LEU A 521 -14.85 -30.51 8.62
C LEU A 521 -16.35 -30.85 8.65
N ASP A 522 -17.03 -30.24 9.61
CA ASP A 522 -18.47 -30.13 9.68
C ASP A 522 -18.82 -28.64 9.88
N ASP A 523 -19.22 -27.99 8.80
CA ASP A 523 -19.43 -26.53 8.79
C ASP A 523 -20.56 -26.15 7.82
N VAL A 524 -20.95 -24.89 7.82
CA VAL A 524 -21.96 -24.32 6.93
C VAL A 524 -21.35 -23.35 5.96
N PHE A 525 -21.83 -23.37 4.73
CA PHE A 525 -21.33 -22.56 3.63
C PHE A 525 -22.47 -21.85 2.91
N PRO A 526 -22.26 -20.60 2.45
CA PRO A 526 -23.24 -19.92 1.61
C PRO A 526 -23.45 -20.67 0.30
N ALA A 527 -24.71 -20.76 -0.13
CA ALA A 527 -25.07 -21.46 -1.35
C ALA A 527 -24.57 -20.73 -2.61
N GLY A 528 -23.94 -21.45 -3.53
CA GLY A 528 -23.63 -20.96 -4.88
C GLY A 528 -22.47 -19.97 -5.01
N ARG A 529 -21.62 -19.81 -4.01
CA ARG A 529 -20.47 -18.90 -4.10
C ARG A 529 -19.41 -19.37 -5.09
N ILE A 530 -18.77 -18.40 -5.77
CA ILE A 530 -17.58 -18.64 -6.58
C ILE A 530 -16.45 -19.12 -5.67
N ASN A 531 -15.67 -20.09 -6.13
CA ASN A 531 -14.52 -20.60 -5.39
C ASN A 531 -13.39 -19.56 -5.37
N THR A 532 -13.05 -19.06 -4.18
CA THR A 532 -12.04 -18.04 -3.96
C THR A 532 -10.76 -18.58 -3.32
N THR A 533 -10.46 -19.86 -3.49
CA THR A 533 -9.35 -20.56 -2.81
C THR A 533 -8.00 -19.83 -2.88
N PHE A 534 -7.71 -19.13 -3.99
CA PHE A 534 -6.45 -18.40 -4.17
C PHE A 534 -6.53 -16.90 -3.84
N TRP A 535 -7.70 -16.38 -3.48
CA TRP A 535 -7.90 -14.96 -3.20
C TRP A 535 -7.61 -14.61 -1.74
N ASP A 536 -7.31 -15.62 -0.99
CA ASP A 536 -7.13 -15.51 0.43
C ASP A 536 -6.00 -14.54 0.78
N ASN A 537 -6.39 -13.35 1.15
CA ASN A 537 -5.51 -12.39 1.78
C ASN A 537 -5.34 -12.80 3.24
N PRO A 538 -4.10 -12.86 3.77
CA PRO A 538 -3.88 -13.24 5.17
C PRO A 538 -4.61 -12.34 6.18
N MET A 539 -5.02 -11.14 5.81
CA MET A 539 -5.85 -10.30 6.68
C MET A 539 -7.32 -10.32 6.25
N ARG A 540 -8.10 -11.19 6.87
CA ARG A 540 -9.51 -11.40 6.58
C ARG A 540 -10.49 -10.74 7.54
N LEU A 541 -10.07 -9.84 8.43
CA LEU A 541 -10.98 -9.07 9.28
C LEU A 541 -12.06 -8.33 8.46
N LYS A 542 -11.71 -7.95 7.22
CA LYS A 542 -12.65 -7.36 6.26
C LYS A 542 -13.71 -8.35 5.77
N ASP A 543 -13.52 -9.66 5.92
CA ASP A 543 -14.42 -10.68 5.38
C ASP A 543 -15.44 -11.21 6.41
N ILE A 544 -15.34 -10.81 7.68
CA ILE A 544 -16.20 -11.26 8.78
C ILE A 544 -17.70 -11.02 8.52
N LEU A 545 -18.04 -9.94 7.83
CA LEU A 545 -19.42 -9.54 7.55
C LEU A 545 -19.82 -9.67 6.07
N VAL A 546 -19.07 -10.41 5.25
CA VAL A 546 -19.38 -10.52 3.81
C VAL A 546 -20.74 -11.10 3.55
N ASP A 547 -21.12 -12.12 4.32
CA ASP A 547 -22.37 -12.87 4.17
C ASP A 547 -23.45 -12.45 5.17
N MET A 548 -23.36 -11.25 5.74
CA MET A 548 -24.23 -10.83 6.84
C MET A 548 -25.73 -10.89 6.52
N HIS A 549 -26.09 -10.67 5.25
CA HIS A 549 -27.49 -10.70 4.80
C HIS A 549 -27.91 -12.05 4.18
N ASN A 550 -26.94 -12.93 3.86
CA ASN A 550 -27.25 -14.22 3.26
C ASN A 550 -27.91 -15.16 4.29
N ALA A 551 -28.99 -15.81 3.88
CA ALA A 551 -29.71 -16.81 4.69
C ALA A 551 -29.68 -18.20 4.04
N ASN A 552 -29.26 -18.33 2.78
CA ASN A 552 -29.23 -19.59 2.05
C ASN A 552 -27.88 -20.27 2.27
N PHE A 553 -27.83 -21.18 3.22
CA PHE A 553 -26.65 -21.95 3.59
C PHE A 553 -26.89 -23.44 3.40
N TYR A 554 -25.83 -24.18 3.13
CA TYR A 554 -25.85 -25.64 3.23
C TYR A 554 -24.78 -26.09 4.23
N ARG A 555 -25.08 -27.15 4.97
CA ARG A 555 -24.11 -27.83 5.83
C ARG A 555 -23.35 -28.84 5.01
N SER A 556 -22.05 -28.92 5.22
CA SER A 556 -21.19 -29.92 4.62
C SER A 556 -20.37 -30.62 5.70
N GLN A 557 -20.54 -31.94 5.77
CA GLN A 557 -19.60 -32.82 6.48
C GLN A 557 -18.68 -33.40 5.44
N ARG A 558 -17.41 -32.99 5.45
CA ARG A 558 -16.48 -33.24 4.36
C ARG A 558 -15.19 -33.88 4.83
N TRP A 559 -14.81 -34.94 4.19
CA TRP A 559 -13.45 -35.42 4.10
C TRP A 559 -12.81 -34.88 2.83
N GLY A 560 -11.64 -34.26 2.95
CA GLY A 560 -10.93 -33.65 1.84
C GLY A 560 -9.49 -34.09 1.78
N ALA A 561 -8.99 -34.27 0.57
CA ALA A 561 -7.55 -34.34 0.29
C ALA A 561 -7.21 -33.35 -0.81
N SER A 562 -6.12 -32.61 -0.67
CA SER A 562 -5.71 -31.65 -1.69
C SER A 562 -4.21 -31.53 -1.80
N PHE A 563 -3.77 -31.18 -3.01
CA PHE A 563 -2.37 -30.91 -3.30
C PHE A 563 -2.24 -29.56 -3.98
N LEU A 564 -1.58 -28.63 -3.29
CA LEU A 564 -1.23 -27.29 -3.79
C LEU A 564 0.22 -27.30 -4.27
N TYR A 565 0.43 -26.92 -5.51
CA TYR A 565 1.76 -26.87 -6.12
C TYR A 565 1.95 -25.62 -6.98
N ASP A 566 3.08 -24.95 -6.83
CA ASP A 566 3.49 -23.87 -7.72
C ASP A 566 4.24 -24.44 -8.92
N LEU A 567 3.55 -24.55 -10.06
CA LEU A 567 4.11 -25.03 -11.33
C LEU A 567 5.24 -24.11 -11.82
N SER A 568 5.07 -22.81 -11.61
CA SER A 568 6.07 -21.77 -11.87
C SER A 568 6.00 -20.65 -10.84
N ASN A 569 6.82 -19.63 -10.98
CA ASN A 569 6.71 -18.38 -10.17
C ASN A 569 5.35 -17.69 -10.31
N THR A 570 4.69 -17.89 -11.46
CA THR A 570 3.50 -17.14 -11.87
C THR A 570 2.24 -18.00 -11.90
N LEU A 571 2.38 -19.34 -11.90
CA LEU A 571 1.28 -20.27 -12.02
C LEU A 571 1.25 -21.22 -10.83
N SER A 572 0.15 -21.15 -10.05
CA SER A 572 -0.15 -22.08 -8.96
C SER A 572 -1.34 -22.95 -9.33
N ALA A 573 -1.28 -24.22 -9.01
CA ALA A 573 -2.36 -25.18 -9.20
C ALA A 573 -2.69 -25.89 -7.89
N LYS A 574 -3.99 -26.11 -7.64
CA LYS A 574 -4.48 -26.93 -6.54
C LYS A 574 -5.46 -27.95 -7.09
N ILE A 575 -5.19 -29.22 -6.84
CA ILE A 575 -6.16 -30.28 -7.06
C ILE A 575 -6.73 -30.72 -5.70
N SER A 576 -8.03 -30.94 -5.64
CA SER A 576 -8.72 -31.37 -4.42
C SER A 576 -9.71 -32.48 -4.74
N VAL A 577 -9.79 -33.47 -3.88
CA VAL A 577 -10.80 -34.51 -3.91
C VAL A 577 -11.59 -34.42 -2.60
N ASN A 578 -12.90 -34.37 -2.69
CA ASN A 578 -13.77 -34.25 -1.55
C ASN A 578 -14.87 -35.33 -1.56
N HIS A 579 -15.12 -35.88 -0.41
CA HIS A 579 -16.29 -36.71 -0.11
C HIS A 579 -17.12 -35.95 0.91
N GLU A 580 -18.35 -35.57 0.57
CA GLU A 580 -19.18 -34.64 1.35
C GLU A 580 -20.60 -35.17 1.53
N ASN A 581 -21.13 -35.06 2.75
CA ASN A 581 -22.56 -35.11 3.00
C ASN A 581 -23.05 -33.65 3.07
N GLN A 582 -23.90 -33.28 2.13
CA GLN A 582 -24.41 -31.91 1.98
C GLN A 582 -25.88 -31.84 2.30
N ASN A 583 -26.33 -30.85 3.07
CA ASN A 583 -27.71 -30.67 3.44
C ASN A 583 -28.09 -29.17 3.42
N ALA A 584 -29.19 -28.83 2.73
CA ALA A 584 -29.72 -27.48 2.74
C ALA A 584 -30.12 -27.04 4.14
N GLN A 585 -29.83 -25.81 4.52
CA GLN A 585 -30.21 -25.20 5.79
C GLN A 585 -31.29 -24.12 5.57
N PHE A 586 -32.05 -24.26 4.49
CA PHE A 586 -33.20 -23.43 4.11
C PHE A 586 -34.24 -24.34 3.45
N ASP A 587 -35.45 -23.86 3.27
CA ASP A 587 -36.53 -24.62 2.61
C ASP A 587 -36.21 -24.83 1.15
N TYR A 588 -35.76 -26.04 0.82
CA TYR A 588 -35.22 -26.42 -0.48
C TYR A 588 -35.42 -27.87 -0.81
N LEU A 589 -35.93 -28.13 -2.01
CA LEU A 589 -35.97 -29.47 -2.58
C LEU A 589 -35.39 -29.45 -4.01
N TYR A 590 -34.62 -30.46 -4.36
CA TYR A 590 -34.10 -30.66 -5.69
C TYR A 590 -34.72 -31.87 -6.36
N LYS A 591 -35.61 -31.62 -7.36
CA LYS A 591 -36.38 -32.68 -8.03
C LYS A 591 -37.08 -33.56 -6.98
N ASN A 592 -37.04 -34.88 -7.19
CA ASN A 592 -37.55 -35.87 -6.25
C ASN A 592 -36.47 -36.42 -5.33
N MET A 593 -35.27 -35.80 -5.32
CA MET A 593 -34.09 -36.29 -4.59
C MET A 593 -34.00 -35.72 -3.17
N GLY A 594 -34.86 -34.74 -2.80
CA GLY A 594 -34.86 -34.14 -1.47
C GLY A 594 -33.87 -32.95 -1.33
N ASN A 595 -33.36 -32.76 -0.12
CA ASN A 595 -32.51 -31.63 0.28
C ASN A 595 -31.10 -32.02 0.81
N SER A 596 -30.79 -33.32 0.82
CA SER A 596 -29.55 -33.89 1.31
C SER A 596 -28.90 -34.75 0.26
N PHE A 597 -27.59 -34.62 0.03
CA PHE A 597 -26.86 -35.25 -1.04
C PHE A 597 -25.49 -35.71 -0.58
N LYS A 598 -25.10 -36.87 -1.00
CA LYS A 598 -23.68 -37.28 -0.97
C LYS A 598 -22.99 -36.78 -2.24
N ASN A 599 -21.93 -36.07 -2.08
CA ASN A 599 -21.15 -35.48 -3.19
C ASN A 599 -19.71 -35.97 -3.17
N VAL A 600 -19.29 -36.58 -4.23
CA VAL A 600 -17.87 -36.88 -4.48
C VAL A 600 -17.39 -36.00 -5.61
N SER A 601 -16.43 -35.12 -5.33
CA SER A 601 -15.99 -34.16 -6.33
C SER A 601 -14.48 -34.06 -6.41
N THR A 602 -13.99 -33.78 -7.62
CA THR A 602 -12.60 -33.41 -7.89
C THR A 602 -12.60 -31.97 -8.39
N THR A 603 -11.78 -31.11 -7.78
CA THR A 603 -11.63 -29.69 -8.16
C THR A 603 -10.22 -29.42 -8.59
N LEU A 604 -10.04 -28.80 -9.76
CA LEU A 604 -8.79 -28.20 -10.22
C LEU A 604 -8.94 -26.67 -10.14
N SER A 605 -8.08 -26.04 -9.36
CA SER A 605 -8.02 -24.57 -9.23
C SER A 605 -6.68 -24.07 -9.75
N LEU A 606 -6.70 -23.05 -10.61
CA LEU A 606 -5.53 -22.41 -11.18
C LEU A 606 -5.50 -20.94 -10.84
N LYS A 607 -4.34 -20.43 -10.46
CA LYS A 607 -4.05 -19.00 -10.32
C LYS A 607 -2.87 -18.66 -11.22
N TYR A 608 -3.08 -17.77 -12.17
CA TYR A 608 -2.02 -17.19 -12.99
C TYR A 608 -1.83 -15.71 -12.65
N ALA A 609 -0.64 -15.37 -12.14
CA ALA A 609 -0.24 -14.04 -11.71
C ALA A 609 1.12 -13.69 -12.34
N PRO A 610 1.15 -13.30 -13.63
CA PRO A 610 2.38 -13.18 -14.42
C PRO A 610 3.40 -12.20 -13.88
N ASN A 611 2.95 -11.20 -13.15
CA ASN A 611 3.80 -10.10 -12.68
C ASN A 611 4.07 -10.14 -11.17
N ASP A 612 3.54 -11.12 -10.44
CA ASP A 612 3.81 -11.27 -9.01
C ASP A 612 5.26 -11.66 -8.77
N LYS A 613 5.86 -11.05 -7.75
CA LYS A 613 7.20 -11.41 -7.28
C LYS A 613 7.12 -12.10 -5.93
N ASN A 614 7.75 -13.25 -5.85
CA ASN A 614 7.63 -14.17 -4.74
C ASN A 614 8.99 -14.54 -4.15
N LEU A 615 9.02 -14.84 -2.86
CA LEU A 615 10.14 -15.48 -2.19
C LEU A 615 9.65 -16.60 -1.28
N MET A 616 10.50 -17.57 -1.00
CA MET A 616 10.24 -18.60 -0.01
C MET A 616 10.78 -18.18 1.35
N THR A 617 9.93 -18.26 2.36
CA THR A 617 10.29 -18.02 3.76
C THR A 617 10.12 -19.31 4.55
N PRO A 618 10.65 -19.41 5.77
CA PRO A 618 10.36 -20.55 6.64
C PRO A 618 8.86 -20.78 6.87
N GLY A 619 8.07 -19.70 6.91
CA GLY A 619 6.61 -19.74 7.01
C GLY A 619 5.85 -20.10 5.73
N GLY A 620 6.54 -20.23 4.59
CA GLY A 620 5.98 -20.52 3.27
C GLY A 620 6.20 -19.40 2.25
N LYS A 621 5.48 -19.46 1.14
CA LYS A 621 5.55 -18.46 0.06
C LYS A 621 5.10 -17.08 0.55
N LEU A 622 5.92 -16.07 0.29
CA LEU A 622 5.59 -14.66 0.48
C LEU A 622 5.58 -13.95 -0.87
N THR A 623 4.43 -13.41 -1.26
CA THR A 623 4.33 -12.50 -2.41
C THR A 623 4.66 -11.09 -1.91
N TYR A 624 5.85 -10.61 -2.23
CA TYR A 624 6.33 -9.31 -1.75
C TYR A 624 5.99 -8.14 -2.69
N GLU A 625 5.76 -8.42 -3.96
CA GLU A 625 5.21 -7.49 -4.93
C GLU A 625 4.03 -8.12 -5.65
N LYS A 626 2.89 -7.42 -5.61
CA LYS A 626 1.65 -7.82 -6.28
C LYS A 626 1.41 -6.90 -7.46
N HIS A 627 1.34 -7.48 -8.65
CA HIS A 627 1.10 -6.74 -9.88
C HIS A 627 0.04 -7.43 -10.71
N TYR A 628 -0.91 -6.63 -11.17
CA TYR A 628 -1.93 -7.09 -12.11
C TYR A 628 -1.31 -7.39 -13.49
N PRO A 629 -1.96 -8.24 -14.34
CA PRO A 629 -3.26 -8.88 -14.12
C PRO A 629 -3.22 -10.14 -13.25
N TYR A 630 -4.38 -10.56 -12.73
CA TYR A 630 -4.61 -11.85 -12.10
C TYR A 630 -5.68 -12.62 -12.84
N PHE A 631 -5.47 -13.94 -13.00
CA PHE A 631 -6.43 -14.84 -13.58
C PHE A 631 -6.64 -16.04 -12.64
N PHE A 632 -7.89 -16.37 -12.39
CA PHE A 632 -8.30 -17.49 -11.57
C PHE A 632 -9.28 -18.35 -12.37
N VAL A 633 -9.09 -19.66 -12.32
CA VAL A 633 -9.99 -20.63 -12.94
C VAL A 633 -10.18 -21.77 -11.99
N ASN A 634 -11.42 -22.18 -11.75
CA ASN A 634 -11.77 -23.36 -10.98
C ASN A 634 -12.66 -24.23 -11.82
N TYR A 635 -12.31 -25.51 -11.89
CA TYR A 635 -13.14 -26.55 -12.51
C TYR A 635 -13.40 -27.63 -11.50
N GLU A 636 -14.69 -27.92 -11.23
CA GLU A 636 -15.15 -28.96 -10.32
C GLU A 636 -15.98 -29.98 -11.09
N LYS A 637 -15.67 -31.27 -10.92
CA LYS A 637 -16.40 -32.41 -11.43
C LYS A 637 -16.97 -33.18 -10.26
N GLY A 638 -18.30 -33.24 -10.17
CA GLY A 638 -19.01 -34.18 -9.30
C GLY A 638 -19.21 -35.50 -10.02
N SER A 639 -19.06 -36.60 -9.31
CA SER A 639 -19.10 -37.96 -9.90
C SER A 639 -19.92 -38.90 -9.01
N LYS A 640 -20.69 -39.77 -9.65
CA LYS A 640 -21.45 -40.84 -9.00
C LYS A 640 -20.56 -42.07 -8.71
N ILE A 641 -19.56 -41.85 -7.85
CA ILE A 641 -18.65 -42.89 -7.35
C ILE A 641 -18.66 -42.86 -5.82
N PHE A 642 -18.30 -43.92 -5.15
CA PHE A 642 -18.28 -44.00 -3.66
C PHE A 642 -19.55 -43.43 -3.02
N ASP A 643 -20.72 -43.90 -3.43
CA ASP A 643 -22.05 -43.48 -2.98
C ASP A 643 -22.42 -42.02 -3.32
N GLY A 644 -21.75 -41.36 -4.26
CA GLY A 644 -22.11 -40.03 -4.69
C GLY A 644 -23.42 -39.97 -5.48
N ASP A 645 -24.30 -39.05 -5.13
CA ASP A 645 -25.61 -38.82 -5.80
C ASP A 645 -25.53 -37.95 -7.02
N LEU A 646 -24.48 -37.10 -7.09
CA LEU A 646 -24.37 -35.98 -7.99
C LEU A 646 -23.43 -36.25 -9.17
N ASN A 647 -23.83 -35.80 -10.36
CA ASN A 647 -22.98 -35.85 -11.56
C ASN A 647 -23.06 -34.50 -12.27
N TYR A 648 -22.09 -33.65 -12.10
CA TYR A 648 -22.10 -32.30 -12.61
C TYR A 648 -20.70 -31.81 -13.02
N HIS A 649 -20.69 -30.75 -13.80
CA HIS A 649 -19.54 -29.96 -14.14
C HIS A 649 -19.77 -28.52 -13.67
N ARG A 650 -18.80 -27.92 -13.03
CA ARG A 650 -18.85 -26.53 -12.62
C ARG A 650 -17.54 -25.86 -12.96
N LEU A 651 -17.60 -24.77 -13.72
CA LEU A 651 -16.46 -23.94 -14.10
C LEU A 651 -16.73 -22.53 -13.66
N ASP A 652 -15.81 -21.89 -12.97
CA ASP A 652 -15.81 -20.45 -12.72
C ASP A 652 -14.45 -19.83 -12.99
N ALA A 653 -14.47 -18.58 -13.43
CA ALA A 653 -13.28 -17.83 -13.77
C ALA A 653 -13.39 -16.36 -13.35
N LEU A 654 -12.24 -15.77 -13.01
CA LEU A 654 -12.10 -14.35 -12.72
C LEU A 654 -10.81 -13.81 -13.31
N ALA A 655 -10.89 -12.67 -13.98
CA ALA A 655 -9.77 -11.85 -14.39
C ALA A 655 -9.83 -10.49 -13.71
N ILE A 656 -8.70 -10.04 -13.16
CA ILE A 656 -8.57 -8.73 -12.51
C ILE A 656 -7.40 -7.99 -13.15
N HIS A 657 -7.62 -6.75 -13.60
CA HIS A 657 -6.56 -5.88 -14.08
C HIS A 657 -6.69 -4.47 -13.51
N GLN A 658 -5.54 -3.85 -13.21
CA GLN A 658 -5.48 -2.46 -12.77
C GLN A 658 -4.38 -1.74 -13.54
N PHE A 659 -4.70 -0.54 -14.03
CA PHE A 659 -3.74 0.28 -14.76
C PHE A 659 -3.94 1.77 -14.47
N GLY A 660 -2.86 2.54 -14.62
CA GLY A 660 -2.87 3.99 -14.47
C GLY A 660 -3.29 4.69 -15.76
N THR A 661 -4.10 5.73 -15.64
CA THR A 661 -4.51 6.61 -16.74
C THR A 661 -4.31 8.07 -16.36
N LYS A 662 -4.49 8.98 -17.33
CA LYS A 662 -4.51 10.43 -17.03
C LYS A 662 -5.66 10.83 -16.09
N LEU A 663 -6.68 9.99 -15.95
CA LEU A 663 -7.82 10.18 -15.04
C LEU A 663 -7.64 9.45 -13.69
N GLY A 664 -6.43 8.95 -13.38
CA GLY A 664 -6.13 8.19 -12.17
C GLY A 664 -5.99 6.70 -12.43
N TYR A 665 -6.48 5.85 -11.53
CA TYR A 665 -6.37 4.39 -11.66
C TYR A 665 -7.71 3.77 -12.02
N THR A 666 -7.69 2.88 -13.00
CA THR A 666 -8.84 2.07 -13.41
C THR A 666 -8.60 0.63 -12.97
N ASN A 667 -9.56 0.04 -12.28
CA ASN A 667 -9.59 -1.38 -11.94
C ASN A 667 -10.75 -2.05 -12.67
N ILE A 668 -10.45 -3.15 -13.37
CA ILE A 668 -11.41 -3.92 -14.13
C ILE A 668 -11.43 -5.35 -13.60
N LYS A 669 -12.64 -5.90 -13.42
CA LYS A 669 -12.85 -7.31 -13.11
C LYS A 669 -13.84 -7.89 -14.11
N VAL A 670 -13.51 -9.04 -14.68
CA VAL A 670 -14.38 -9.85 -15.50
C VAL A 670 -14.50 -11.22 -14.85
N PHE A 671 -15.70 -11.69 -14.62
CA PHE A 671 -15.93 -12.95 -13.93
C PHE A 671 -17.17 -13.65 -14.52
N GLY A 672 -17.17 -14.97 -14.40
CA GLY A 672 -18.29 -15.75 -14.91
C GLY A 672 -18.23 -17.18 -14.46
N GLY A 673 -19.30 -17.91 -14.73
CA GLY A 673 -19.43 -19.30 -14.38
C GLY A 673 -20.38 -20.07 -15.28
N PHE A 674 -20.16 -21.37 -15.32
CA PHE A 674 -20.99 -22.32 -16.03
C PHE A 674 -21.09 -23.60 -15.21
N SER A 675 -22.34 -24.12 -15.04
CA SER A 675 -22.59 -25.41 -14.43
C SER A 675 -23.57 -26.23 -15.25
N SER A 676 -23.45 -27.52 -15.19
CA SER A 676 -24.32 -28.44 -15.90
C SER A 676 -24.35 -29.79 -15.22
N GLY A 677 -25.42 -30.57 -15.49
CA GLY A 677 -25.59 -31.91 -14.93
C GLY A 677 -26.55 -31.93 -13.75
N THR A 678 -26.43 -32.94 -12.90
CA THR A 678 -27.27 -33.10 -11.70
C THR A 678 -26.59 -32.39 -10.55
N ALA A 679 -27.01 -31.15 -10.28
CA ALA A 679 -26.37 -30.27 -9.31
C ALA A 679 -27.40 -29.54 -8.45
N PRO A 680 -27.40 -29.64 -7.13
CA PRO A 680 -28.22 -28.81 -6.26
C PRO A 680 -27.83 -27.34 -6.39
N ILE A 681 -28.71 -26.44 -5.87
CA ILE A 681 -28.55 -24.99 -6.08
C ILE A 681 -27.20 -24.44 -5.64
N TRP A 682 -26.59 -24.96 -4.59
CA TRP A 682 -25.29 -24.52 -4.11
C TRP A 682 -24.10 -24.94 -4.99
N LYS A 683 -24.32 -25.83 -5.96
CA LYS A 683 -23.35 -26.17 -7.01
C LYS A 683 -23.56 -25.35 -8.30
N ASN A 684 -24.64 -24.58 -8.39
CA ASN A 684 -24.85 -23.52 -9.34
C ASN A 684 -24.25 -22.21 -8.79
N PHE A 685 -24.63 -21.05 -9.32
CA PHE A 685 -24.03 -19.78 -8.93
C PHE A 685 -25.08 -18.85 -8.32
N GLU A 686 -24.86 -18.42 -7.10
CA GLU A 686 -25.54 -17.25 -6.55
C GLU A 686 -24.81 -16.00 -7.03
N ILE A 687 -25.53 -15.09 -7.68
CA ILE A 687 -25.00 -13.79 -8.01
C ILE A 687 -24.95 -12.98 -6.72
N THR A 688 -23.73 -12.65 -6.29
CA THR A 688 -23.47 -12.12 -4.95
C THR A 688 -24.18 -10.81 -4.72
N GLY A 689 -25.34 -10.85 -4.07
CA GLY A 689 -26.04 -9.69 -3.56
C GLY A 689 -25.52 -9.30 -2.18
N GLN A 690 -25.62 -8.03 -1.83
CA GLN A 690 -25.12 -7.51 -0.56
C GLN A 690 -26.21 -6.88 0.31
N THR A 691 -27.36 -6.51 -0.24
CA THR A 691 -28.45 -5.95 0.57
C THR A 691 -29.32 -7.04 1.24
N GLY A 692 -30.01 -6.69 2.31
CA GLY A 692 -30.88 -7.63 3.03
C GLY A 692 -32.14 -7.99 2.25
N ASP A 693 -32.75 -7.04 1.58
CA ASP A 693 -33.94 -7.19 0.75
C ASP A 693 -34.15 -5.99 -0.18
N PHE A 694 -35.24 -6.02 -0.97
CA PHE A 694 -35.66 -4.88 -1.79
C PHE A 694 -36.51 -3.84 -1.03
N SER A 695 -36.69 -4.00 0.29
CA SER A 695 -37.53 -3.11 1.07
C SER A 695 -36.95 -1.69 1.18
N SER A 696 -37.81 -0.76 1.56
CA SER A 696 -37.41 0.61 1.86
C SER A 696 -36.70 0.77 3.22
N ASN A 697 -36.55 -0.30 3.98
CA ASN A 697 -35.80 -0.28 5.25
C ASN A 697 -34.32 0.04 4.98
N TRP A 698 -33.91 1.22 5.38
CA TRP A 698 -32.57 1.70 5.09
C TRP A 698 -31.47 0.89 5.80
N ALA A 699 -31.77 0.26 6.95
CA ALA A 699 -30.80 -0.54 7.68
C ALA A 699 -30.39 -1.82 6.91
N SER A 700 -31.34 -2.43 6.17
CA SER A 700 -31.07 -3.58 5.30
C SER A 700 -30.22 -3.23 4.08
N LYS A 701 -30.11 -1.94 3.75
CA LYS A 701 -29.33 -1.41 2.62
C LYS A 701 -27.90 -1.04 2.96
N ILE A 702 -27.52 -1.10 4.23
CA ILE A 702 -26.14 -0.85 4.66
C ILE A 702 -25.34 -2.14 4.52
N ASN A 703 -24.29 -2.08 3.73
CA ASN A 703 -23.49 -3.22 3.34
C ASN A 703 -22.01 -3.02 3.58
N LYS A 704 -21.30 -4.13 3.58
CA LYS A 704 -19.85 -4.17 3.46
C LYS A 704 -19.49 -4.61 2.04
N PRO A 705 -18.53 -3.95 1.35
CA PRO A 705 -18.14 -4.35 0.00
C PRO A 705 -17.60 -5.78 -0.02
N SER A 706 -18.10 -6.59 -0.94
CA SER A 706 -17.50 -7.87 -1.31
C SER A 706 -16.69 -7.71 -2.61
N ASN A 707 -15.86 -8.70 -2.92
CA ASN A 707 -15.02 -8.63 -4.13
C ASN A 707 -15.82 -8.60 -5.44
N LEU A 708 -16.97 -9.27 -5.49
CA LEU A 708 -17.80 -9.44 -6.70
C LEU A 708 -19.27 -9.10 -6.42
N GLY A 709 -19.57 -8.44 -5.29
CA GLY A 709 -20.93 -8.21 -4.86
C GLY A 709 -21.56 -6.97 -5.45
N PHE A 710 -22.86 -7.05 -5.71
CA PHE A 710 -23.73 -5.96 -6.13
C PHE A 710 -24.39 -5.34 -4.90
N VAL A 711 -24.16 -4.05 -4.70
CA VAL A 711 -24.56 -3.35 -3.46
C VAL A 711 -26.08 -3.23 -3.34
N THR A 712 -26.78 -3.07 -4.47
CA THR A 712 -28.24 -2.89 -4.49
C THR A 712 -29.02 -4.19 -4.69
N MET A 713 -28.33 -5.32 -4.87
CA MET A 713 -28.91 -6.64 -5.07
C MET A 713 -29.12 -7.35 -3.75
N PRO A 714 -30.30 -7.94 -3.48
CA PRO A 714 -30.52 -8.76 -2.28
C PRO A 714 -29.68 -10.04 -2.30
N ALA A 715 -29.08 -10.36 -1.17
CA ALA A 715 -28.32 -11.58 -1.00
C ALA A 715 -29.21 -12.84 -1.10
N GLY A 716 -28.69 -13.88 -1.74
CA GLY A 716 -29.37 -15.17 -1.87
C GLY A 716 -30.63 -15.17 -2.77
N THR A 717 -30.80 -14.12 -3.58
CA THR A 717 -32.03 -13.97 -4.40
C THR A 717 -31.86 -14.43 -5.83
N PHE A 718 -30.73 -14.09 -6.48
CA PHE A 718 -30.49 -14.40 -7.89
C PHE A 718 -29.52 -15.55 -8.05
N TYR A 719 -29.97 -16.55 -8.85
CA TYR A 719 -29.17 -17.73 -9.19
C TYR A 719 -29.08 -17.93 -10.70
N ALA A 720 -27.98 -18.55 -11.13
CA ALA A 720 -27.70 -18.86 -12.52
C ALA A 720 -26.95 -20.18 -12.65
N ASP A 721 -27.17 -20.92 -13.74
CA ASP A 721 -26.30 -22.03 -14.16
C ASP A 721 -25.19 -21.55 -15.07
N LYS A 722 -25.36 -20.39 -15.71
CA LYS A 722 -24.35 -19.68 -16.50
C LYS A 722 -24.52 -18.18 -16.36
N PHE A 723 -23.42 -17.48 -16.21
CA PHE A 723 -23.41 -16.01 -16.09
C PHE A 723 -22.07 -15.41 -16.48
N ILE A 724 -22.11 -14.13 -16.81
CA ILE A 724 -20.92 -13.28 -16.97
C ILE A 724 -21.18 -11.93 -16.32
N GLY A 725 -20.19 -11.44 -15.59
CA GLY A 725 -20.23 -10.15 -14.91
C GLY A 725 -18.98 -9.32 -15.20
N PHE A 726 -19.16 -8.01 -15.12
CA PHE A 726 -18.14 -7.01 -15.37
C PHE A 726 -18.23 -5.90 -14.32
N GLN A 727 -17.10 -5.52 -13.73
CA GLN A 727 -17.00 -4.43 -12.78
C GLN A 727 -15.85 -3.51 -13.17
N VAL A 728 -16.11 -2.21 -13.17
CA VAL A 728 -15.10 -1.16 -13.36
C VAL A 728 -15.15 -0.20 -12.21
N SER A 729 -13.98 0.07 -11.63
CA SER A 729 -13.81 1.13 -10.63
C SER A 729 -12.78 2.13 -11.14
N GLN A 730 -13.13 3.42 -11.17
CA GLN A 730 -12.26 4.51 -11.54
C GLN A 730 -11.93 5.34 -10.31
N TYR A 731 -10.69 5.29 -9.87
CA TYR A 731 -10.16 6.16 -8.82
C TYR A 731 -9.82 7.51 -9.42
N LEU A 732 -10.60 8.53 -9.09
CA LEU A 732 -10.37 9.87 -9.62
C LEU A 732 -9.10 10.50 -9.02
N PRO A 733 -8.40 11.34 -9.77
CA PRO A 733 -7.17 11.99 -9.33
C PRO A 733 -7.40 13.05 -8.24
N PHE A 734 -8.65 13.29 -7.88
CA PHE A 734 -9.01 14.25 -6.86
C PHE A 734 -8.61 13.72 -5.48
N ARG A 735 -7.75 14.47 -4.79
CA ARG A 735 -7.36 14.24 -3.41
C ARG A 735 -7.57 15.52 -2.65
N PHE A 736 -8.47 15.49 -1.70
CA PHE A 736 -8.78 16.66 -0.89
C PHE A 736 -8.64 16.32 0.59
N ARG A 737 -8.25 17.33 1.34
CA ARG A 737 -8.12 17.23 2.78
C ARG A 737 -9.45 17.64 3.42
N THR A 738 -10.02 16.72 4.18
CA THR A 738 -11.22 16.96 4.99
C THR A 738 -10.84 17.22 6.45
N LEU A 739 -11.63 16.79 7.39
CA LEU A 739 -11.29 16.85 8.81
C LEU A 739 -10.12 15.89 9.10
N GLY A 740 -9.02 16.40 9.67
CA GLY A 740 -7.84 15.60 10.01
C GLY A 740 -6.68 15.70 9.01
N LYS A 741 -5.70 14.78 9.15
CA LYS A 741 -4.45 14.77 8.37
C LYS A 741 -4.50 13.87 7.12
N ALA A 742 -5.52 13.01 7.01
CA ALA A 742 -5.64 12.06 5.90
C ALA A 742 -6.29 12.71 4.67
N TYR A 743 -5.81 12.28 3.48
CA TYR A 743 -6.38 12.72 2.21
C TYR A 743 -7.49 11.77 1.78
N SER A 744 -8.63 12.34 1.41
CA SER A 744 -9.77 11.63 0.84
C SER A 744 -9.66 11.58 -0.69
N ASN A 745 -10.27 10.57 -1.30
CA ASN A 745 -10.44 10.49 -2.75
C ASN A 745 -11.80 9.91 -3.10
N ILE A 746 -12.22 10.13 -4.34
CA ILE A 746 -13.49 9.63 -4.89
C ILE A 746 -13.19 8.48 -5.84
N GLU A 747 -14.00 7.44 -5.75
CA GLU A 747 -14.01 6.27 -6.61
C GLU A 747 -15.40 6.17 -7.26
N LEU A 748 -15.46 6.01 -8.57
CA LEU A 748 -16.67 5.75 -9.33
C LEU A 748 -16.69 4.27 -9.68
N GLU A 749 -17.85 3.65 -9.55
CA GLU A 749 -18.03 2.23 -9.88
C GLU A 749 -19.16 2.06 -10.89
N TYR A 750 -18.98 1.12 -11.82
CA TYR A 750 -20.00 0.56 -12.66
C TYR A 750 -19.90 -0.95 -12.61
N GLN A 751 -21.02 -1.61 -12.40
CA GLN A 751 -21.10 -3.06 -12.30
C GLN A 751 -22.26 -3.57 -13.11
N THR A 752 -22.04 -4.70 -13.79
CA THR A 752 -23.10 -5.34 -14.57
C THR A 752 -22.92 -6.85 -14.58
N VAL A 753 -24.04 -7.58 -14.65
CA VAL A 753 -24.05 -9.04 -14.74
C VAL A 753 -25.30 -9.50 -15.48
N VAL A 754 -25.15 -10.53 -16.30
CA VAL A 754 -26.24 -11.23 -16.99
C VAL A 754 -26.00 -12.73 -16.88
N GLY A 755 -27.08 -13.49 -16.80
CA GLY A 755 -27.01 -14.94 -16.69
C GLY A 755 -28.26 -15.62 -17.22
N ASN A 756 -28.35 -16.91 -16.96
CA ASN A 756 -29.52 -17.73 -17.25
C ASN A 756 -29.55 -18.94 -16.32
N PHE A 757 -30.67 -19.63 -16.26
CA PHE A 757 -30.80 -20.86 -15.51
C PHE A 757 -31.77 -21.80 -16.25
N LYS A 758 -31.24 -22.76 -16.99
CA LYS A 758 -32.00 -23.62 -17.89
C LYS A 758 -33.07 -24.45 -17.16
N ASN A 759 -32.69 -25.07 -16.05
CA ASN A 759 -33.54 -26.01 -15.31
C ASN A 759 -33.93 -25.44 -13.93
N SER A 760 -34.35 -24.18 -13.89
CA SER A 760 -34.73 -23.51 -12.64
C SER A 760 -35.89 -24.19 -11.92
N ALA A 761 -36.86 -24.81 -12.66
CA ALA A 761 -37.97 -25.55 -12.09
C ALA A 761 -37.58 -26.82 -11.30
N ASP A 762 -36.37 -27.36 -11.52
CA ASP A 762 -35.84 -28.48 -10.75
C ASP A 762 -35.52 -28.10 -9.29
N HIS A 763 -35.42 -26.82 -8.97
CA HIS A 763 -35.02 -26.28 -7.70
C HIS A 763 -36.23 -25.61 -7.00
N GLN A 764 -36.78 -26.29 -6.03
CA GLN A 764 -37.99 -25.81 -5.33
C GLN A 764 -37.58 -24.97 -4.13
N PHE A 765 -37.47 -23.67 -4.31
CA PHE A 765 -37.37 -22.61 -3.32
C PHE A 765 -37.56 -21.23 -3.97
N ASN A 766 -37.72 -20.20 -3.18
CA ASN A 766 -37.95 -18.87 -3.73
C ASN A 766 -36.65 -18.19 -4.18
N PHE A 767 -36.44 -18.10 -5.50
CA PHE A 767 -35.34 -17.40 -6.12
C PHE A 767 -35.74 -16.78 -7.46
N ARG A 768 -34.88 -15.93 -8.00
CA ARG A 768 -35.02 -15.31 -9.31
C ARG A 768 -33.90 -15.77 -10.25
N VAL A 769 -34.25 -15.96 -11.49
CA VAL A 769 -33.28 -16.16 -12.56
C VAL A 769 -32.81 -14.80 -13.05
N LEU A 770 -31.51 -14.69 -13.32
CA LEU A 770 -30.90 -13.46 -13.85
C LEU A 770 -30.92 -13.49 -15.37
N ASP A 771 -32.10 -13.37 -15.95
CA ASP A 771 -32.34 -13.46 -17.40
C ASP A 771 -32.14 -12.14 -18.15
N HIS A 772 -32.10 -11.03 -17.43
CA HIS A 772 -31.81 -9.69 -17.95
C HIS A 772 -30.55 -9.13 -17.32
N ASN A 773 -30.03 -8.08 -17.92
CA ASN A 773 -28.82 -7.42 -17.43
C ASN A 773 -29.10 -6.63 -16.13
N TYR A 774 -28.46 -7.04 -15.02
CA TYR A 774 -28.48 -6.29 -13.78
C TYR A 774 -27.34 -5.26 -13.80
N GLN A 775 -27.65 -4.01 -13.51
CA GLN A 775 -26.70 -2.92 -13.59
C GLN A 775 -26.77 -2.04 -12.37
N GLU A 776 -25.61 -1.57 -11.91
CA GLU A 776 -25.55 -0.52 -10.90
C GLU A 776 -24.36 0.41 -11.12
N VAL A 777 -24.54 1.67 -10.70
CA VAL A 777 -23.50 2.68 -10.63
C VAL A 777 -23.28 3.06 -9.17
N GLY A 778 -22.05 3.38 -8.83
CA GLY A 778 -21.69 3.75 -7.47
C GLY A 778 -20.69 4.90 -7.40
N ILE A 779 -20.74 5.62 -6.29
CA ILE A 779 -19.74 6.60 -5.90
C ILE A 779 -19.28 6.28 -4.49
N ILE A 780 -17.97 6.19 -4.29
CA ILE A 780 -17.38 5.91 -2.98
C ILE A 780 -16.47 7.07 -2.59
N TRP A 781 -16.74 7.64 -1.43
CA TRP A 781 -15.85 8.58 -0.76
C TRP A 781 -14.92 7.79 0.16
N ASN A 782 -13.72 7.49 -0.32
CA ASN A 782 -12.70 6.82 0.45
C ASN A 782 -12.10 7.75 1.50
N ARG A 783 -11.78 7.20 2.68
CA ARG A 783 -11.29 7.94 3.85
C ARG A 783 -12.22 9.11 4.22
N PHE A 784 -13.49 8.78 4.35
CA PHE A 784 -14.54 9.72 4.71
C PHE A 784 -14.17 10.54 5.94
N LEU A 785 -14.25 11.87 5.82
CA LEU A 785 -13.85 12.84 6.85
C LEU A 785 -12.44 12.58 7.44
N GLY A 786 -11.50 12.02 6.65
CA GLY A 786 -10.15 11.71 7.12
C GLY A 786 -10.04 10.47 7.99
N SER A 787 -11.11 9.71 8.13
CA SER A 787 -11.16 8.45 8.87
C SER A 787 -10.51 7.29 8.09
N LYS A 788 -10.44 6.12 8.73
CA LYS A 788 -10.07 4.87 8.06
C LYS A 788 -11.23 4.24 7.28
N PHE A 789 -12.42 4.85 7.32
CA PHE A 789 -13.61 4.35 6.65
C PHE A 789 -13.86 5.10 5.33
N GLY A 790 -14.40 4.36 4.35
CA GLY A 790 -15.02 4.93 3.16
C GLY A 790 -16.53 4.74 3.24
N VAL A 791 -17.28 5.64 2.63
CA VAL A 791 -18.73 5.55 2.50
C VAL A 791 -19.07 5.55 1.02
N GLY A 792 -19.84 4.56 0.60
CA GLY A 792 -20.30 4.40 -0.78
C GLY A 792 -21.80 4.45 -0.88
N PHE A 793 -22.26 4.96 -2.01
CA PHE A 793 -23.65 5.00 -2.44
C PHE A 793 -23.71 4.34 -3.81
N SER A 794 -24.65 3.40 -4.01
CA SER A 794 -24.88 2.75 -5.29
C SER A 794 -26.35 2.88 -5.68
N TYR A 795 -26.59 2.94 -6.99
CA TYR A 795 -27.91 3.06 -7.58
C TYR A 795 -28.10 2.01 -8.66
N ARG A 796 -29.24 1.28 -8.59
CA ARG A 796 -29.63 0.26 -9.55
C ARG A 796 -30.18 0.90 -10.81
N LEU A 797 -29.77 0.39 -11.96
CA LEU A 797 -30.20 0.82 -13.30
C LEU A 797 -30.85 -0.32 -14.08
N GLY A 798 -31.52 0.03 -15.15
CA GLY A 798 -32.01 -0.91 -16.17
C GLY A 798 -33.22 -1.70 -15.75
N TYR A 799 -33.36 -2.93 -16.31
CA TYR A 799 -34.54 -3.76 -16.22
C TYR A 799 -35.01 -4.05 -14.77
N TYR A 800 -34.09 -4.26 -13.85
CA TYR A 800 -34.41 -4.55 -12.44
C TYR A 800 -34.64 -3.30 -11.58
N GLN A 801 -34.69 -2.11 -12.17
CA GLN A 801 -34.98 -0.87 -11.47
C GLN A 801 -36.40 -0.89 -10.92
N MET A 802 -36.57 -0.52 -9.65
CA MET A 802 -37.85 -0.40 -8.98
C MET A 802 -38.43 1.00 -9.21
N PRO A 803 -39.78 1.18 -9.16
CA PRO A 803 -40.42 2.46 -9.41
C PRO A 803 -39.97 3.59 -8.48
N ALA A 804 -39.79 3.31 -7.20
CA ALA A 804 -39.38 4.32 -6.25
C ALA A 804 -37.86 4.45 -6.17
N PHE A 805 -37.33 5.69 -6.20
CA PHE A 805 -35.91 5.99 -6.10
C PHE A 805 -35.25 5.30 -4.91
N LYS A 806 -35.88 5.38 -3.72
CA LYS A 806 -35.38 4.81 -2.48
C LYS A 806 -35.17 3.29 -2.51
N ASP A 807 -35.85 2.57 -3.41
CA ASP A 807 -35.77 1.12 -3.52
C ASP A 807 -34.63 0.66 -4.43
N ASN A 808 -33.99 1.62 -5.13
CA ASN A 808 -32.86 1.39 -6.03
C ASN A 808 -31.54 1.74 -5.40
N ILE A 809 -31.49 2.21 -4.16
CA ILE A 809 -30.26 2.63 -3.49
C ILE A 809 -29.71 1.58 -2.55
N GLY A 810 -28.40 1.52 -2.49
CA GLY A 810 -27.66 0.78 -1.49
C GLY A 810 -26.49 1.59 -0.95
N PHE A 811 -26.12 1.32 0.29
CA PHE A 811 -25.00 1.99 0.96
C PHE A 811 -23.93 0.96 1.30
N GLN A 812 -22.68 1.37 1.24
CA GLN A 812 -21.57 0.52 1.67
C GLN A 812 -20.60 1.27 2.57
N ILE A 813 -20.11 0.57 3.58
CA ILE A 813 -19.06 1.05 4.48
C ILE A 813 -17.80 0.25 4.19
N LYS A 814 -16.80 0.93 3.61
CA LYS A 814 -15.52 0.34 3.23
C LYS A 814 -14.48 0.63 4.30
N LEU A 815 -13.83 -0.39 4.84
CA LEU A 815 -12.66 -0.21 5.70
C LEU A 815 -11.44 0.02 4.81
N ASN A 816 -10.91 1.23 4.79
CA ASN A 816 -9.65 1.55 4.13
C ASN A 816 -8.51 1.11 5.06
N ALA A 817 -8.14 -0.16 4.99
CA ALA A 817 -7.00 -0.68 5.73
C ALA A 817 -5.71 0.00 5.25
N PHE A 818 -4.80 0.22 6.17
CA PHE A 818 -3.51 0.87 6.23
C PHE A 818 -2.72 1.11 4.95
#